data_ec8c5f09299bf2c4e4dd74c068fb0d0b
#
_entry.id   ec8c5f09299bf2c4e4dd74c068fb0d0b
#
_cell.length_a   1.000
_cell.length_b   1.000
_cell.length_c   1.000
_cell.angle_alpha   90.00
_cell.angle_beta   90.00
_cell.angle_gamma   90.00
#
_symmetry.space_group_name_H-M   'P 1'
#
loop_
_entity.id
_entity.type
_entity.pdbx_description
1 polymer ?
#
loop_
_entity_poly.entity_id
_entity_poly.type
_entity_poly.pdbx_seq_one_letter_code
_entity_poly.pdbx_strand_id
1 'polypeptide(L)'
;MNTNGKDDNLRSTFVTASGRRFISDAPKEYHYTSFETKKLLKAYSPESASPAMYKKTALVELEPHVSYNRDKMQLSFNILSAGGVSYVLKDISDFVTAVAERETVSYGKHLTFTHDMAAFSDKTQRIIEFLNDYFREKNASLYPYGKGHSKQIELSGVQIDEFMNSVDELYFVNADFRAHFTEERLLQKAIVFPEIDLNIEKTATGVNFETSSFTMFEGHSNIYFERRKKIHVIPRKDVAQILPFLNFLSARRTDNELFIAEKDLTLFTTGLLPVLQEYMNVSFDGFDPSRYSPDVPKFRVYVDIPDHLTISCDVQAVYNSDTINEEIYHIFATDYPESAADKESEKEIKIKRDLYQENQTARSISPFFDELDSKKGLLLLKADDYSEDKIYGFLTESLPQLERLCEVYLSDAIHKINIKAAPKVNFGVSFVSDLLEVSINPEDISVKELDEILHKYDRKRKFFKLKNGDVIDLASKEMGVIYSLSDGLMLSKKDLEEGHVAVPRFRALFLEDLSDQSRDFDYNYISKSRDFKDLVNSFAGDYEKEFTVPESLKGVLRDYQKTGFFWLKALKRNAFGGILADDMGLGKTLQILSLLLSIKEDKEKNGDKHRCSLIVCPASLVYNWQHEIKKFTPQLKCELAVGIKPDRERVTSEIDEEKTDIIITSYDLLRRDAELYKYLSFECMIIDEAQFIKNPTTQVAKTVKGIKASFKAALTGTPIENRLSELWSIFDYCMPGYLFNYKSFKERIEIPVTVDGDNEEMEHLKRMISPFVLRRLKKDVLKDLPDKLEETIVAQMTKPQEELYRAHVQRVKLLVNSKDEKEVTRDRIAILAELTRLRQLCCDPGLIYDDYDGGAAKVDLVIEMIKSAAESGHKVLLFSQFTSMLDRLVQRLAKEDIKHYLLTGSTKKEDRIKMVDAFQEDDTPVFCISLKAGGTGLNLTAADIVIHYDHWWNVAVQNQATDRAHRIGQKNVVTVYKLVMKDTIEERIINLQNRKKELADQLLNSDALSTPKLSKEELLELLG
;
A
#
# COMPACT_ATOMS: atom_id res chain seq x y z
N MET A 1 -73.03 27.26 -0.94
CA MET A 1 -72.64 28.69 -1.01
C MET A 1 -71.19 28.79 -0.73
N ASN A 2 -70.51 29.42 -1.65
CA ASN A 2 -69.07 29.70 -1.73
C ASN A 2 -68.50 30.33 -0.46
N THR A 3 -67.28 29.89 -0.07
CA THR A 3 -66.24 30.82 0.31
C THR A 3 -64.88 30.22 -0.07
N ASN A 4 -64.22 30.90 -1.02
CA ASN A 4 -62.83 30.72 -1.39
C ASN A 4 -61.93 31.12 -0.21
N GLY A 5 -61.00 30.25 0.22
CA GLY A 5 -59.84 30.57 1.00
C GLY A 5 -58.62 30.34 0.13
N LYS A 6 -57.89 31.40 -0.13
CA LYS A 6 -56.60 31.38 -0.82
C LYS A 6 -55.53 30.79 0.10
N ASP A 7 -54.96 29.68 -0.30
CA ASP A 7 -53.71 29.20 0.29
C ASP A 7 -52.54 29.96 -0.33
N ASP A 8 -51.94 30.81 0.48
CA ASP A 8 -50.65 31.46 0.18
C ASP A 8 -49.52 30.42 0.35
N ASN A 9 -49.04 29.93 -0.77
CA ASN A 9 -47.84 29.06 -0.82
C ASN A 9 -46.61 29.85 -0.39
N LEU A 10 -46.02 29.50 0.76
CA LEU A 10 -44.68 29.90 1.18
C LEU A 10 -43.64 29.19 0.28
N ARG A 11 -43.22 29.86 -0.78
CA ARG A 11 -42.09 29.44 -1.61
C ARG A 11 -40.79 30.06 -1.06
N SER A 12 -39.89 29.28 -0.51
CA SER A 12 -38.54 29.73 -0.18
C SER A 12 -37.65 29.68 -1.43
N THR A 13 -37.10 30.82 -1.78
CA THR A 13 -36.18 30.96 -2.91
C THR A 13 -34.75 31.00 -2.38
N PHE A 14 -33.92 30.08 -2.80
CA PHE A 14 -32.49 30.12 -2.57
C PHE A 14 -31.76 30.59 -3.83
N VAL A 15 -30.79 31.50 -3.65
CA VAL A 15 -29.95 32.02 -4.75
C VAL A 15 -28.56 31.47 -4.50
N THR A 16 -28.01 30.73 -5.47
CA THR A 16 -26.60 30.27 -5.42
C THR A 16 -25.68 31.37 -5.90
N ALA A 17 -24.39 31.28 -5.53
CA ALA A 17 -23.33 32.23 -5.91
C ALA A 17 -23.15 32.41 -7.42
N SER A 18 -23.80 31.56 -8.26
CA SER A 18 -23.81 31.62 -9.72
C SER A 18 -25.08 32.29 -10.30
N GLY A 19 -25.96 32.85 -9.45
CA GLY A 19 -27.14 33.59 -9.89
C GLY A 19 -28.33 32.78 -10.44
N ARG A 20 -28.33 31.45 -10.30
CA ARG A 20 -29.49 30.61 -10.70
C ARG A 20 -30.48 30.46 -9.55
N ARG A 21 -31.75 30.71 -9.85
CA ARG A 21 -32.88 30.54 -8.92
C ARG A 21 -33.44 29.12 -9.02
N PHE A 22 -33.48 28.41 -7.89
CA PHE A 22 -34.22 27.15 -7.75
C PHE A 22 -35.44 27.39 -6.88
N ILE A 23 -36.58 26.87 -7.33
CA ILE A 23 -37.82 26.86 -6.58
C ILE A 23 -37.95 25.47 -5.96
N SER A 24 -37.86 25.35 -4.61
CA SER A 24 -38.18 24.12 -3.93
C SER A 24 -39.68 24.13 -3.55
N ASP A 25 -40.41 23.12 -3.97
CA ASP A 25 -41.74 22.88 -3.48
C ASP A 25 -41.68 22.48 -2.00
N ALA A 26 -42.60 22.95 -1.17
CA ALA A 26 -42.80 22.53 0.20
C ALA A 26 -43.01 21.00 0.28
N PRO A 27 -42.64 20.33 1.37
CA PRO A 27 -42.83 18.89 1.49
C PRO A 27 -44.31 18.55 1.36
N LYS A 28 -44.64 17.78 0.30
CA LYS A 28 -45.98 17.25 0.10
C LYS A 28 -46.29 16.25 1.22
N GLU A 29 -47.34 16.49 1.98
CA GLU A 29 -47.89 15.45 2.84
C GLU A 29 -48.51 14.35 1.95
N TYR A 30 -47.91 13.17 1.93
CA TYR A 30 -48.40 12.01 1.21
C TYR A 30 -49.37 11.21 2.11
N HIS A 31 -50.63 11.16 1.79
CA HIS A 31 -51.62 10.32 2.49
C HIS A 31 -51.69 8.89 1.93
N TYR A 32 -50.94 8.56 0.89
CA TYR A 32 -50.89 7.23 0.28
C TYR A 32 -49.46 6.82 -0.02
N THR A 33 -49.10 5.58 0.29
CA THR A 33 -47.82 5.00 -0.08
C THR A 33 -47.72 4.84 -1.57
N SER A 34 -46.64 5.35 -2.19
CA SER A 34 -46.40 5.24 -3.64
C SER A 34 -46.34 3.75 -4.06
N PHE A 35 -46.51 3.49 -5.35
CA PHE A 35 -46.40 2.13 -5.88
C PHE A 35 -45.02 1.55 -5.66
N GLU A 36 -43.97 2.36 -5.80
CA GLU A 36 -42.57 1.95 -5.54
C GLU A 36 -42.33 1.65 -4.08
N THR A 37 -42.84 2.45 -3.16
CA THR A 37 -42.78 2.20 -1.72
C THR A 37 -43.55 0.96 -1.32
N LYS A 38 -44.72 0.69 -1.95
CA LYS A 38 -45.47 -0.56 -1.76
C LYS A 38 -44.72 -1.77 -2.28
N LYS A 39 -43.98 -1.63 -3.41
CA LYS A 39 -43.12 -2.70 -3.95
C LYS A 39 -41.95 -3.00 -3.00
N LEU A 40 -41.35 -1.95 -2.42
CA LEU A 40 -40.33 -2.05 -1.39
C LEU A 40 -40.89 -2.80 -0.15
N LEU A 41 -42.05 -2.38 0.36
CA LEU A 41 -42.68 -3.04 1.53
C LEU A 41 -43.05 -4.52 1.28
N LYS A 42 -43.47 -4.87 0.05
CA LYS A 42 -43.73 -6.26 -0.35
C LYS A 42 -42.47 -7.12 -0.38
N ALA A 43 -41.32 -6.56 -0.72
CA ALA A 43 -40.03 -7.30 -0.72
C ALA A 43 -39.61 -7.74 0.70
N TYR A 44 -40.17 -7.10 1.75
CA TYR A 44 -39.96 -7.44 3.16
C TYR A 44 -41.16 -8.15 3.83
N SER A 45 -42.13 -8.59 3.03
CA SER A 45 -43.25 -9.37 3.55
C SER A 45 -42.90 -10.86 3.68
N PRO A 46 -43.49 -11.60 4.59
CA PRO A 46 -43.26 -13.05 4.74
C PRO A 46 -43.59 -13.86 3.47
N GLU A 47 -44.39 -13.30 2.55
CA GLU A 47 -44.67 -13.91 1.25
C GLU A 47 -43.45 -13.94 0.31
N SER A 48 -42.45 -13.09 0.51
CA SER A 48 -41.21 -13.09 -0.24
C SER A 48 -40.20 -14.18 0.23
N ALA A 49 -40.41 -14.77 1.39
CA ALA A 49 -39.67 -15.89 1.92
C ALA A 49 -40.26 -17.23 1.45
N SER A 50 -40.25 -17.46 0.13
CA SER A 50 -40.70 -18.73 -0.46
C SER A 50 -39.71 -19.87 -0.17
N PRO A 51 -40.18 -21.11 0.10
CA PRO A 51 -39.29 -22.29 0.25
C PRO A 51 -38.38 -22.58 -0.95
N ALA A 52 -38.58 -21.91 -2.09
CA ALA A 52 -37.71 -21.98 -3.26
C ALA A 52 -36.29 -21.41 -3.00
N MET A 53 -36.13 -20.60 -1.97
CA MET A 53 -34.82 -20.02 -1.61
C MET A 53 -33.80 -21.07 -1.08
N TYR A 54 -34.25 -22.24 -0.67
CA TYR A 54 -33.38 -23.26 -0.06
C TYR A 54 -33.16 -24.52 -0.92
N LYS A 55 -33.75 -24.58 -2.12
CA LYS A 55 -33.39 -25.61 -3.11
C LYS A 55 -32.19 -25.11 -3.87
N LYS A 56 -31.10 -25.89 -3.94
CA LYS A 56 -30.00 -25.69 -4.92
C LYS A 56 -30.66 -25.50 -6.28
N THR A 57 -30.82 -24.26 -6.69
CA THR A 57 -31.35 -23.88 -7.98
C THR A 57 -30.31 -24.27 -9.02
N ALA A 58 -30.76 -24.95 -10.06
CA ALA A 58 -29.96 -25.25 -11.21
C ALA A 58 -29.42 -23.91 -11.78
N LEU A 59 -28.11 -23.87 -12.04
CA LEU A 59 -27.42 -22.69 -12.58
C LEU A 59 -28.05 -22.29 -13.93
N VAL A 60 -28.39 -21.02 -14.05
CA VAL A 60 -28.90 -20.38 -15.27
C VAL A 60 -27.73 -19.73 -16.00
N GLU A 61 -27.68 -19.86 -17.33
CA GLU A 61 -26.62 -19.27 -18.16
C GLU A 61 -27.19 -18.21 -19.09
N LEU A 62 -26.41 -17.15 -19.34
CA LEU A 62 -26.64 -16.19 -20.40
C LEU A 62 -25.75 -16.58 -21.59
N GLU A 63 -26.39 -16.76 -22.75
CA GLU A 63 -25.73 -16.98 -24.02
C GLU A 63 -25.62 -15.66 -24.78
N PRO A 64 -24.42 -15.05 -24.92
CA PRO A 64 -24.24 -13.82 -25.67
C PRO A 64 -24.28 -14.08 -27.18
N HIS A 65 -25.11 -13.34 -27.88
CA HIS A 65 -25.23 -13.34 -29.33
C HIS A 65 -24.76 -12.00 -29.90
N VAL A 66 -23.70 -12.04 -30.72
CA VAL A 66 -23.03 -10.86 -31.27
C VAL A 66 -23.25 -10.77 -32.77
N SER A 67 -23.62 -9.60 -33.25
CA SER A 67 -23.57 -9.21 -34.66
C SER A 67 -22.76 -7.92 -34.80
N TYR A 68 -22.09 -7.75 -35.93
CA TYR A 68 -21.29 -6.54 -36.20
C TYR A 68 -21.83 -5.77 -37.40
N ASN A 69 -22.07 -4.50 -37.21
CA ASN A 69 -22.57 -3.64 -38.28
C ASN A 69 -21.75 -2.34 -38.35
N ARG A 70 -20.92 -2.22 -39.39
CA ARG A 70 -19.94 -1.13 -39.58
C ARG A 70 -18.97 -1.00 -38.42
N ASP A 71 -19.12 0.01 -37.55
CA ASP A 71 -18.17 0.30 -36.47
C ASP A 71 -18.73 -0.04 -35.09
N LYS A 72 -19.88 -0.76 -35.04
CA LYS A 72 -20.57 -1.08 -33.80
C LYS A 72 -20.89 -2.56 -33.68
N MET A 73 -20.62 -3.09 -32.51
CA MET A 73 -21.01 -4.44 -32.13
C MET A 73 -22.41 -4.38 -31.53
N GLN A 74 -23.33 -5.19 -32.05
CA GLN A 74 -24.67 -5.36 -31.49
C GLN A 74 -24.69 -6.67 -30.66
N LEU A 75 -25.11 -6.52 -29.39
CA LEU A 75 -25.10 -7.62 -28.41
C LEU A 75 -26.54 -7.90 -27.95
N SER A 76 -26.97 -9.13 -28.02
CA SER A 76 -28.22 -9.67 -27.49
C SER A 76 -27.96 -10.93 -26.67
N PHE A 77 -28.91 -11.40 -25.87
CA PHE A 77 -28.74 -12.56 -25.00
C PHE A 77 -29.90 -13.53 -25.07
N ASN A 78 -29.61 -14.79 -24.95
CA ASN A 78 -30.54 -15.84 -24.59
C ASN A 78 -30.28 -16.30 -23.14
N ILE A 79 -31.36 -16.72 -22.45
CA ILE A 79 -31.28 -17.34 -21.12
C ILE A 79 -31.43 -18.85 -21.30
N LEU A 80 -30.39 -19.60 -20.93
CA LEU A 80 -30.38 -21.06 -20.95
C LEU A 80 -30.72 -21.58 -19.56
N SER A 81 -31.78 -22.42 -19.50
CA SER A 81 -32.11 -23.13 -18.26
C SER A 81 -31.24 -24.36 -18.09
N ALA A 82 -31.08 -24.85 -16.85
CA ALA A 82 -30.37 -26.12 -16.56
C ALA A 82 -30.97 -27.36 -17.29
N GLY A 83 -32.19 -27.28 -17.78
CA GLY A 83 -32.84 -28.28 -18.61
C GLY A 83 -32.53 -28.18 -20.09
N GLY A 84 -31.64 -27.26 -20.53
CA GLY A 84 -31.24 -27.08 -21.92
C GLY A 84 -32.24 -26.33 -22.79
N VAL A 85 -33.23 -25.64 -22.19
CA VAL A 85 -34.19 -24.83 -22.94
C VAL A 85 -33.73 -23.36 -22.94
N SER A 86 -33.57 -22.79 -24.14
CA SER A 86 -33.12 -21.41 -24.36
C SER A 86 -34.32 -20.47 -24.56
N TYR A 87 -34.29 -19.28 -23.96
CA TYR A 87 -35.30 -18.23 -24.06
C TYR A 87 -34.61 -16.91 -24.44
N VAL A 88 -35.16 -16.24 -25.46
CA VAL A 88 -34.67 -14.91 -25.89
C VAL A 88 -34.93 -13.88 -24.82
N LEU A 89 -33.91 -13.17 -24.38
CA LEU A 89 -34.01 -12.03 -23.46
C LEU A 89 -34.64 -10.84 -24.18
N LYS A 90 -35.86 -10.45 -23.79
CA LYS A 90 -36.63 -9.40 -24.48
C LYS A 90 -36.20 -7.99 -24.12
N ASP A 91 -35.66 -7.80 -22.91
CA ASP A 91 -35.15 -6.53 -22.43
C ASP A 91 -33.96 -6.75 -21.50
N ILE A 92 -32.79 -6.25 -21.90
CA ILE A 92 -31.55 -6.41 -21.17
C ILE A 92 -31.54 -5.51 -19.93
N SER A 93 -32.11 -4.29 -20.03
CA SER A 93 -32.18 -3.34 -18.92
C SER A 93 -33.08 -3.84 -17.81
N ASP A 94 -34.24 -4.42 -18.15
CA ASP A 94 -35.15 -5.02 -17.15
C ASP A 94 -34.50 -6.24 -16.47
N PHE A 95 -33.73 -7.03 -17.21
CA PHE A 95 -32.97 -8.14 -16.66
C PHE A 95 -31.91 -7.67 -15.64
N VAL A 96 -31.13 -6.67 -15.96
CA VAL A 96 -30.10 -6.10 -15.05
C VAL A 96 -30.76 -5.52 -13.80
N THR A 97 -31.91 -4.84 -13.97
CA THR A 97 -32.69 -4.33 -12.84
C THR A 97 -33.21 -5.45 -11.96
N ALA A 98 -33.73 -6.55 -12.58
CA ALA A 98 -34.22 -7.71 -11.82
C ALA A 98 -33.10 -8.39 -11.02
N VAL A 99 -31.85 -8.41 -11.53
CA VAL A 99 -30.68 -8.90 -10.78
C VAL A 99 -30.33 -7.97 -9.61
N ALA A 100 -30.32 -6.65 -9.84
CA ALA A 100 -30.04 -5.67 -8.78
C ALA A 100 -31.09 -5.68 -7.65
N GLU A 101 -32.37 -5.88 -8.01
CA GLU A 101 -33.50 -5.92 -7.07
C GLU A 101 -33.81 -7.33 -6.55
N ARG A 102 -33.10 -8.38 -6.99
CA ARG A 102 -33.32 -9.80 -6.68
C ARG A 102 -34.76 -10.24 -6.94
N GLU A 103 -35.32 -9.80 -8.05
CA GLU A 103 -36.69 -10.12 -8.40
C GLU A 103 -36.87 -11.56 -8.91
N THR A 104 -38.04 -12.15 -8.68
CA THR A 104 -38.44 -13.41 -9.30
C THR A 104 -39.18 -13.13 -10.59
N VAL A 105 -38.59 -13.51 -11.73
CA VAL A 105 -39.14 -13.28 -13.06
C VAL A 105 -39.37 -14.60 -13.78
N SER A 106 -40.43 -14.67 -14.61
CA SER A 106 -40.79 -15.84 -15.43
C SER A 106 -40.45 -15.60 -16.90
N TYR A 107 -39.67 -16.51 -17.46
CA TYR A 107 -39.31 -16.56 -18.87
C TYR A 107 -40.07 -17.70 -19.56
N GLY A 108 -41.07 -17.33 -20.38
CA GLY A 108 -41.95 -18.31 -21.00
C GLY A 108 -42.79 -19.13 -20.00
N LYS A 109 -43.16 -20.38 -20.37
CA LYS A 109 -44.04 -21.25 -19.51
C LYS A 109 -43.29 -22.11 -18.47
N HIS A 110 -41.98 -22.27 -18.60
CA HIS A 110 -41.25 -23.32 -17.86
C HIS A 110 -39.99 -22.84 -17.11
N LEU A 111 -39.61 -21.55 -17.18
CA LEU A 111 -38.47 -21.01 -16.46
C LEU A 111 -38.91 -19.84 -15.59
N THR A 112 -38.90 -20.07 -14.29
CA THR A 112 -39.15 -19.02 -13.27
C THR A 112 -38.08 -19.16 -12.19
N PHE A 113 -37.34 -18.10 -11.90
CA PHE A 113 -36.30 -18.11 -10.86
C PHE A 113 -36.10 -16.70 -10.29
N THR A 114 -35.48 -16.67 -9.11
CA THR A 114 -35.07 -15.43 -8.47
C THR A 114 -33.70 -15.01 -8.98
N HIS A 115 -33.52 -13.76 -9.40
CA HIS A 115 -32.32 -13.23 -9.97
C HIS A 115 -31.27 -12.90 -8.89
N ASP A 116 -30.89 -13.92 -8.10
CA ASP A 116 -29.74 -13.81 -7.18
C ASP A 116 -28.48 -14.21 -7.94
N MET A 117 -27.34 -13.55 -7.67
CA MET A 117 -26.05 -13.87 -8.31
C MET A 117 -25.69 -15.35 -8.15
N ALA A 118 -26.08 -15.99 -7.04
CA ALA A 118 -25.86 -17.43 -6.81
C ALA A 118 -26.69 -18.34 -7.74
N ALA A 119 -27.70 -17.86 -8.44
CA ALA A 119 -28.48 -18.61 -9.42
C ALA A 119 -27.79 -18.71 -10.80
N PHE A 120 -26.75 -17.93 -11.03
CA PHE A 120 -26.02 -17.84 -12.29
C PHE A 120 -24.66 -18.55 -12.22
N SER A 121 -24.22 -19.11 -13.36
CA SER A 121 -22.88 -19.66 -13.48
C SER A 121 -21.81 -18.56 -13.39
N ASP A 122 -20.57 -18.89 -13.02
CA ASP A 122 -19.44 -17.94 -12.92
C ASP A 122 -19.22 -17.17 -14.25
N LYS A 123 -19.45 -17.84 -15.40
CA LYS A 123 -19.40 -17.19 -16.71
C LYS A 123 -20.46 -16.11 -16.84
N THR A 124 -21.68 -16.42 -16.46
CA THR A 124 -22.82 -15.49 -16.52
C THR A 124 -22.68 -14.34 -15.51
N GLN A 125 -22.09 -14.58 -14.34
CA GLN A 125 -21.84 -13.53 -13.36
C GLN A 125 -20.91 -12.45 -13.94
N ARG A 126 -19.83 -12.82 -14.63
CA ARG A 126 -18.92 -11.85 -15.31
C ARG A 126 -19.65 -11.02 -16.39
N ILE A 127 -20.57 -11.63 -17.14
CA ILE A 127 -21.40 -10.91 -18.12
C ILE A 127 -22.34 -9.93 -17.42
N ILE A 128 -22.93 -10.32 -16.30
CA ILE A 128 -23.83 -9.47 -15.50
C ILE A 128 -23.07 -8.26 -14.93
N GLU A 129 -21.85 -8.47 -14.44
CA GLU A 129 -20.97 -7.39 -13.96
C GLU A 129 -20.71 -6.38 -15.07
N PHE A 130 -20.30 -6.84 -16.26
CA PHE A 130 -20.12 -5.98 -17.43
C PHE A 130 -21.40 -5.19 -17.77
N LEU A 131 -22.58 -5.85 -17.78
CA LEU A 131 -23.85 -5.19 -18.08
C LEU A 131 -24.21 -4.14 -17.03
N ASN A 132 -23.95 -4.40 -15.76
CA ASN A 132 -24.15 -3.44 -14.66
C ASN A 132 -23.31 -2.18 -14.89
N ASP A 133 -22.04 -2.32 -15.22
CA ASP A 133 -21.13 -1.20 -15.46
C ASP A 133 -21.55 -0.41 -16.72
N TYR A 134 -21.89 -1.11 -17.81
CA TYR A 134 -22.40 -0.50 -19.04
C TYR A 134 -23.64 0.39 -18.80
N PHE A 135 -24.64 -0.12 -18.06
CA PHE A 135 -25.85 0.65 -17.77
C PHE A 135 -25.62 1.75 -16.73
N ARG A 136 -24.66 1.58 -15.83
CA ARG A 136 -24.25 2.59 -14.83
C ARG A 136 -23.62 3.80 -15.52
N GLU A 137 -22.73 3.60 -16.47
CA GLU A 137 -22.12 4.68 -17.26
C GLU A 137 -23.17 5.42 -18.12
N LYS A 138 -24.08 4.68 -18.73
CA LYS A 138 -25.13 5.26 -19.56
C LYS A 138 -26.15 6.09 -18.79
N ASN A 139 -26.45 5.71 -17.53
CA ASN A 139 -27.34 6.45 -16.63
C ASN A 139 -26.67 7.68 -15.98
N ALA A 140 -25.35 7.77 -15.97
CA ALA A 140 -24.61 8.94 -15.51
C ALA A 140 -24.63 10.12 -16.50
N SER A 141 -24.98 9.90 -17.76
CA SER A 141 -25.20 10.98 -18.73
C SER A 141 -26.63 11.55 -18.56
N LEU A 142 -26.67 12.81 -18.09
CA LEU A 142 -27.83 13.64 -17.75
C LEU A 142 -28.87 13.78 -18.90
N TYR A 143 -29.71 12.77 -19.14
CA TYR A 143 -31.04 12.99 -19.75
C TYR A 143 -31.92 11.74 -19.53
N PRO A 144 -33.02 11.83 -18.74
CA PRO A 144 -33.97 10.73 -18.61
C PRO A 144 -35.00 10.83 -19.74
N TYR A 145 -34.73 10.28 -20.90
CA TYR A 145 -35.76 10.09 -21.93
C TYR A 145 -35.81 8.62 -22.35
N GLY A 146 -36.95 8.00 -21.99
CA GLY A 146 -37.51 6.83 -22.64
C GLY A 146 -37.06 5.49 -22.04
N LYS A 147 -37.95 4.79 -21.31
CA LYS A 147 -37.97 3.33 -21.21
C LYS A 147 -38.07 2.74 -22.62
N GLY A 148 -36.96 2.66 -23.33
CA GLY A 148 -36.84 1.90 -24.56
C GLY A 148 -36.60 0.45 -24.23
N HIS A 149 -37.49 -0.44 -24.59
CA HIS A 149 -37.25 -1.89 -24.55
C HIS A 149 -36.02 -2.19 -25.41
N SER A 150 -34.91 -2.48 -24.76
CA SER A 150 -33.64 -2.72 -25.45
C SER A 150 -33.37 -4.23 -25.54
N LYS A 151 -33.80 -4.82 -26.66
CA LYS A 151 -33.49 -6.23 -26.99
C LYS A 151 -32.01 -6.42 -27.32
N GLN A 152 -31.37 -5.32 -27.76
CA GLN A 152 -29.96 -5.32 -28.16
C GLN A 152 -29.30 -4.06 -27.62
N ILE A 153 -28.04 -4.15 -27.28
CA ILE A 153 -27.18 -3.02 -26.91
C ILE A 153 -26.09 -2.87 -27.95
N GLU A 154 -25.65 -1.64 -28.18
CA GLU A 154 -24.56 -1.32 -29.11
C GLU A 154 -23.31 -0.97 -28.31
N LEU A 155 -22.20 -1.65 -28.62
CA LEU A 155 -20.88 -1.46 -28.02
C LEU A 155 -19.93 -0.88 -29.06
N SER A 156 -18.97 -0.05 -28.58
CA SER A 156 -17.91 0.52 -29.41
C SER A 156 -16.62 0.71 -28.58
N GLY A 157 -15.47 0.63 -29.25
CA GLY A 157 -14.17 0.92 -28.67
C GLY A 157 -13.88 0.19 -27.35
N VAL A 158 -13.78 0.93 -26.24
CA VAL A 158 -13.47 0.36 -24.89
C VAL A 158 -14.51 -0.67 -24.46
N GLN A 159 -15.78 -0.42 -24.72
CA GLN A 159 -16.87 -1.31 -24.32
C GLN A 159 -16.81 -2.68 -25.03
N ILE A 160 -16.28 -2.72 -26.26
CA ILE A 160 -16.02 -3.99 -26.95
C ILE A 160 -14.93 -4.78 -26.21
N ASP A 161 -13.83 -4.12 -25.84
CA ASP A 161 -12.73 -4.77 -25.12
C ASP A 161 -13.20 -5.30 -23.74
N GLU A 162 -13.99 -4.54 -22.99
CA GLU A 162 -14.55 -4.93 -21.70
C GLU A 162 -15.51 -6.12 -21.82
N PHE A 163 -16.42 -6.09 -22.79
CA PHE A 163 -17.31 -7.22 -23.06
C PHE A 163 -16.52 -8.46 -23.45
N MET A 164 -15.59 -8.32 -24.39
CA MET A 164 -14.77 -9.44 -24.84
C MET A 164 -13.90 -10.01 -23.71
N ASN A 165 -13.54 -9.24 -22.68
CA ASN A 165 -12.85 -9.75 -21.49
C ASN A 165 -13.78 -10.53 -20.54
N SER A 166 -15.09 -10.24 -20.55
CA SER A 166 -16.08 -10.93 -19.70
C SER A 166 -16.53 -12.30 -20.24
N VAL A 167 -16.28 -12.62 -21.51
CA VAL A 167 -16.74 -13.86 -22.16
C VAL A 167 -15.58 -14.74 -22.63
N ASP A 168 -15.73 -16.05 -22.55
CA ASP A 168 -14.77 -17.03 -23.09
C ASP A 168 -15.26 -17.61 -24.44
N GLU A 169 -16.58 -17.65 -24.63
CA GLU A 169 -17.27 -18.10 -25.84
C GLU A 169 -18.52 -17.27 -26.10
N LEU A 170 -18.88 -17.09 -27.35
CA LEU A 170 -20.06 -16.31 -27.77
C LEU A 170 -20.66 -16.87 -29.06
N TYR A 171 -21.94 -16.58 -29.31
CA TYR A 171 -22.61 -16.87 -30.58
C TYR A 171 -22.45 -15.69 -31.54
N PHE A 172 -21.82 -15.93 -32.67
CA PHE A 172 -21.71 -14.92 -33.74
C PHE A 172 -22.83 -15.10 -34.73
N VAL A 173 -23.61 -14.02 -34.94
CA VAL A 173 -24.76 -14.01 -35.81
C VAL A 173 -24.39 -13.26 -37.09
N ASN A 174 -24.28 -13.98 -38.21
CA ASN A 174 -24.05 -13.38 -39.52
C ASN A 174 -25.39 -13.24 -40.23
N ALA A 175 -25.89 -11.99 -40.37
CA ALA A 175 -27.12 -11.66 -41.09
C ALA A 175 -26.79 -11.33 -42.56
N ASP A 176 -26.86 -12.29 -43.44
CA ASP A 176 -26.83 -12.00 -44.87
C ASP A 176 -28.23 -11.55 -45.36
N PHE A 177 -28.42 -10.23 -45.49
CA PHE A 177 -29.69 -9.62 -45.93
C PHE A 177 -30.14 -10.01 -47.35
N ARG A 178 -29.26 -10.64 -48.17
CA ARG A 178 -29.59 -11.10 -49.50
C ARG A 178 -30.10 -12.53 -49.57
N ALA A 179 -29.75 -13.34 -48.62
CA ALA A 179 -30.04 -14.77 -48.64
C ALA A 179 -31.17 -15.22 -47.70
N HIS A 180 -31.77 -14.37 -46.90
CA HIS A 180 -32.76 -14.70 -45.85
C HIS A 180 -32.34 -15.81 -44.87
N PHE A 181 -31.04 -16.08 -44.68
CA PHE A 181 -30.50 -17.02 -43.73
C PHE A 181 -29.72 -16.31 -42.62
N THR A 182 -30.07 -16.57 -41.40
CA THR A 182 -29.29 -16.19 -40.23
C THR A 182 -28.50 -17.42 -39.80
N GLU A 183 -27.18 -17.39 -39.95
CA GLU A 183 -26.30 -18.48 -39.49
C GLU A 183 -25.72 -18.08 -38.11
N GLU A 184 -26.01 -18.87 -37.09
CA GLU A 184 -25.41 -18.72 -35.76
C GLU A 184 -24.28 -19.68 -35.60
N ARG A 185 -23.11 -19.19 -35.18
CA ARG A 185 -21.90 -19.99 -34.91
C ARG A 185 -21.38 -19.74 -33.53
N LEU A 186 -21.19 -20.79 -32.73
CA LEU A 186 -20.49 -20.69 -31.47
C LEU A 186 -18.99 -20.52 -31.72
N LEU A 187 -18.39 -19.45 -31.19
CA LEU A 187 -16.99 -19.10 -31.33
C LEU A 187 -16.28 -19.21 -29.98
N GLN A 188 -15.09 -19.76 -29.98
CA GLN A 188 -14.19 -19.81 -28.84
C GLN A 188 -13.06 -18.81 -29.00
N LYS A 189 -12.62 -18.20 -27.91
CA LYS A 189 -11.52 -17.26 -27.87
C LYS A 189 -10.18 -17.91 -28.18
N ALA A 190 -9.34 -17.23 -28.97
CA ALA A 190 -7.95 -17.61 -29.24
C ALA A 190 -7.04 -16.39 -29.17
N ILE A 191 -5.86 -16.51 -28.57
CA ILE A 191 -4.86 -15.43 -28.42
C ILE A 191 -3.70 -15.67 -29.40
N VAL A 192 -4.02 -15.93 -30.65
CA VAL A 192 -3.04 -16.17 -31.72
C VAL A 192 -3.57 -15.49 -32.97
N PHE A 193 -2.69 -14.85 -33.75
CA PHE A 193 -3.07 -14.28 -35.04
C PHE A 193 -3.65 -15.38 -35.96
N PRO A 194 -4.80 -15.12 -36.65
CA PRO A 194 -5.41 -16.12 -37.49
C PRO A 194 -4.54 -16.42 -38.72
N GLU A 195 -4.48 -17.70 -39.14
CA GLU A 195 -3.85 -18.07 -40.41
C GLU A 195 -4.67 -17.49 -41.54
N ILE A 196 -4.19 -16.46 -42.20
CA ILE A 196 -4.80 -15.83 -43.38
C ILE A 196 -3.96 -16.22 -44.60
N ASP A 197 -4.58 -16.86 -45.57
CA ASP A 197 -3.92 -17.25 -46.83
C ASP A 197 -4.13 -16.11 -47.82
N LEU A 198 -3.06 -15.68 -48.47
CA LEU A 198 -3.05 -14.67 -49.51
C LEU A 198 -2.37 -15.24 -50.74
N ASN A 199 -3.09 -15.37 -51.85
CA ASN A 199 -2.52 -15.77 -53.16
C ASN A 199 -2.28 -14.55 -54.03
N ILE A 200 -1.11 -14.45 -54.63
CA ILE A 200 -0.69 -13.37 -55.53
C ILE A 200 -0.48 -13.95 -56.91
N GLU A 201 -1.41 -13.64 -57.85
CA GLU A 201 -1.41 -14.16 -59.22
C GLU A 201 -0.89 -13.10 -60.17
N LYS A 202 0.03 -13.46 -61.07
CA LYS A 202 0.56 -12.59 -62.11
C LYS A 202 -0.45 -12.47 -63.25
N THR A 203 -0.77 -11.25 -63.61
CA THR A 203 -1.59 -10.91 -64.81
C THR A 203 -0.73 -10.29 -65.92
N ALA A 204 -1.30 -10.00 -67.11
CA ALA A 204 -0.57 -9.37 -68.20
C ALA A 204 -0.09 -7.95 -67.87
N THR A 205 -0.73 -7.23 -66.90
CA THR A 205 -0.48 -5.81 -66.61
C THR A 205 -0.09 -5.52 -65.14
N GLY A 206 0.05 -6.59 -64.36
CA GLY A 206 0.40 -6.42 -62.92
C GLY A 206 0.17 -7.70 -62.14
N VAL A 207 -0.27 -7.59 -60.87
CA VAL A 207 -0.63 -8.71 -59.99
C VAL A 207 -1.97 -8.53 -59.36
N ASN A 208 -2.73 -9.61 -59.23
CA ASN A 208 -3.97 -9.69 -58.46
C ASN A 208 -3.74 -10.41 -57.13
N PHE A 209 -4.58 -10.06 -56.17
CA PHE A 209 -4.58 -10.63 -54.81
C PHE A 209 -5.89 -11.36 -54.58
N GLU A 210 -5.79 -12.58 -54.11
CA GLU A 210 -6.95 -13.34 -53.68
C GLU A 210 -6.71 -13.75 -52.21
N THR A 211 -7.63 -13.39 -51.31
CA THR A 211 -7.53 -13.70 -49.90
C THR A 211 -8.72 -14.48 -49.40
N SER A 212 -8.50 -15.32 -48.42
CA SER A 212 -9.57 -16.03 -47.72
C SER A 212 -10.40 -15.02 -46.89
N SER A 213 -11.74 -15.18 -46.95
CA SER A 213 -12.64 -14.31 -46.21
C SER A 213 -12.45 -14.38 -44.68
N PHE A 214 -12.47 -13.25 -44.02
CA PHE A 214 -12.48 -13.09 -42.56
C PHE A 214 -13.38 -11.90 -42.22
N THR A 215 -13.86 -11.92 -40.95
CA THR A 215 -14.58 -10.76 -40.38
C THR A 215 -13.67 -10.15 -39.29
N MET A 216 -13.51 -8.84 -39.32
CA MET A 216 -12.70 -8.09 -38.38
C MET A 216 -13.52 -6.97 -37.74
N PHE A 217 -13.31 -6.72 -36.45
CA PHE A 217 -13.85 -5.56 -35.74
C PHE A 217 -12.83 -5.04 -34.72
N GLU A 218 -12.94 -3.74 -34.42
CA GLU A 218 -11.95 -3.03 -33.64
C GLU A 218 -12.49 -2.68 -32.24
N GLY A 219 -11.75 -3.09 -31.19
CA GLY A 219 -11.83 -2.51 -29.87
C GLY A 219 -10.91 -1.29 -29.75
N HIS A 220 -10.76 -0.77 -28.55
CA HIS A 220 -9.82 0.31 -28.25
C HIS A 220 -8.37 -0.22 -28.23
N SER A 221 -8.14 -1.28 -27.50
CA SER A 221 -6.82 -1.88 -27.26
C SER A 221 -6.54 -3.13 -28.10
N ASN A 222 -7.58 -3.80 -28.58
CA ASN A 222 -7.47 -5.06 -29.30
C ASN A 222 -8.18 -5.01 -30.66
N ILE A 223 -7.72 -5.88 -31.57
CA ILE A 223 -8.38 -6.20 -32.84
C ILE A 223 -8.89 -7.62 -32.75
N TYR A 224 -10.10 -7.85 -33.23
CA TYR A 224 -10.81 -9.11 -33.17
C TYR A 224 -11.06 -9.66 -34.56
N PHE A 225 -10.69 -10.96 -34.79
CA PHE A 225 -10.90 -11.65 -36.04
C PHE A 225 -11.78 -12.88 -35.84
N GLU A 226 -12.90 -12.97 -36.57
CA GLU A 226 -13.70 -14.20 -36.66
C GLU A 226 -13.17 -15.06 -37.79
N ARG A 227 -12.67 -16.25 -37.49
CA ARG A 227 -12.23 -17.23 -38.46
C ARG A 227 -12.25 -18.66 -37.93
N ARG A 228 -12.71 -19.65 -38.75
CA ARG A 228 -12.68 -21.08 -38.43
C ARG A 228 -13.29 -21.43 -37.06
N LYS A 229 -14.43 -20.82 -36.70
CA LYS A 229 -15.14 -21.00 -35.40
C LYS A 229 -14.35 -20.52 -34.18
N LYS A 230 -13.44 -19.62 -34.37
CA LYS A 230 -12.69 -18.95 -33.31
C LYS A 230 -12.80 -17.45 -33.47
N ILE A 231 -12.72 -16.74 -32.31
CA ILE A 231 -12.51 -15.32 -32.27
C ILE A 231 -11.10 -15.03 -31.75
N HIS A 232 -10.26 -14.54 -32.64
CA HIS A 232 -8.87 -14.23 -32.32
C HIS A 232 -8.79 -12.82 -31.74
N VAL A 233 -8.13 -12.69 -30.56
CA VAL A 233 -7.97 -11.43 -29.85
C VAL A 233 -6.50 -11.05 -29.93
N ILE A 234 -6.19 -9.98 -30.65
CA ILE A 234 -4.82 -9.54 -30.91
C ILE A 234 -4.65 -8.10 -30.42
N PRO A 235 -3.65 -7.79 -29.59
CA PRO A 235 -3.36 -6.42 -29.19
C PRO A 235 -3.10 -5.54 -30.42
N ARG A 236 -3.73 -4.36 -30.46
CA ARG A 236 -3.62 -3.40 -31.58
C ARG A 236 -2.16 -3.07 -31.92
N LYS A 237 -1.29 -2.98 -30.91
CA LYS A 237 0.14 -2.72 -31.10
C LYS A 237 0.86 -3.81 -31.90
N ASP A 238 0.43 -5.06 -31.77
CA ASP A 238 1.08 -6.20 -32.41
C ASP A 238 0.70 -6.35 -33.89
N VAL A 239 -0.39 -5.68 -34.34
CA VAL A 239 -0.84 -5.67 -35.74
C VAL A 239 -0.80 -4.27 -36.36
N ALA A 240 -0.18 -3.30 -35.71
CA ALA A 240 -0.17 -1.90 -36.16
C ALA A 240 0.38 -1.74 -37.57
N GLN A 241 1.33 -2.57 -38.00
CA GLN A 241 1.95 -2.51 -39.33
C GLN A 241 1.03 -2.98 -40.44
N ILE A 242 0.28 -4.07 -40.18
CA ILE A 242 -0.61 -4.66 -41.18
C ILE A 242 -2.03 -4.09 -41.14
N LEU A 243 -2.38 -3.37 -40.05
CA LEU A 243 -3.74 -2.85 -39.82
C LEU A 243 -4.28 -1.98 -40.98
N PRO A 244 -3.49 -1.08 -41.65
CA PRO A 244 -3.97 -0.35 -42.80
C PRO A 244 -4.41 -1.25 -43.96
N PHE A 245 -3.67 -2.34 -44.22
CA PHE A 245 -4.01 -3.34 -45.25
C PHE A 245 -5.26 -4.14 -44.89
N LEU A 246 -5.36 -4.59 -43.64
CA LEU A 246 -6.54 -5.30 -43.12
C LEU A 246 -7.81 -4.42 -43.18
N ASN A 247 -7.70 -3.16 -42.81
CA ASN A 247 -8.81 -2.19 -42.91
C ASN A 247 -9.21 -1.96 -44.37
N PHE A 248 -8.23 -1.88 -45.28
CA PHE A 248 -8.50 -1.77 -46.70
C PHE A 248 -9.26 -2.99 -47.22
N LEU A 249 -8.89 -4.22 -46.85
CA LEU A 249 -9.59 -5.45 -47.22
C LEU A 249 -11.00 -5.52 -46.60
N SER A 250 -11.16 -5.18 -45.33
CA SER A 250 -12.47 -5.23 -44.62
C SER A 250 -13.48 -4.21 -45.13
N ALA A 251 -13.03 -3.09 -45.67
CA ALA A 251 -13.89 -2.03 -46.24
C ALA A 251 -14.52 -2.45 -47.59
N ARG A 252 -13.94 -3.42 -48.30
CA ARG A 252 -14.42 -3.90 -49.61
C ARG A 252 -15.43 -5.04 -49.47
N ARG A 253 -16.70 -4.72 -49.74
CA ARG A 253 -17.82 -5.70 -49.58
C ARG A 253 -18.09 -6.61 -50.75
N THR A 254 -17.49 -6.40 -51.94
CA THR A 254 -17.96 -7.08 -53.19
C THR A 254 -16.89 -7.66 -54.09
N ASP A 255 -15.64 -7.21 -54.08
CA ASP A 255 -14.56 -7.80 -54.87
C ASP A 255 -13.30 -7.94 -54.04
N ASN A 256 -12.92 -9.19 -53.74
CA ASN A 256 -11.70 -9.50 -53.02
C ASN A 256 -10.44 -9.33 -53.89
N GLU A 257 -10.57 -8.71 -55.04
CA GLU A 257 -9.48 -8.50 -55.98
C GLU A 257 -8.83 -7.14 -55.71
N LEU A 258 -7.63 -7.16 -55.18
CA LEU A 258 -6.70 -6.04 -55.16
C LEU A 258 -5.77 -6.21 -56.36
N PHE A 259 -5.69 -5.21 -57.25
CA PHE A 259 -4.79 -5.18 -58.37
C PHE A 259 -3.68 -4.17 -58.16
N ILE A 260 -2.43 -4.56 -58.38
CA ILE A 260 -1.26 -3.68 -58.43
C ILE A 260 -0.67 -3.72 -59.81
N ALA A 261 -0.54 -2.54 -60.45
CA ALA A 261 0.00 -2.42 -61.76
C ALA A 261 1.51 -2.66 -61.81
N GLU A 262 2.07 -3.08 -62.95
CA GLU A 262 3.49 -3.46 -63.12
C GLU A 262 4.44 -2.33 -62.69
N LYS A 263 4.10 -1.07 -62.94
CA LYS A 263 4.90 0.12 -62.55
C LYS A 263 5.03 0.28 -61.03
N ASP A 264 4.09 -0.25 -60.23
CA ASP A 264 4.02 -0.11 -58.78
C ASP A 264 4.56 -1.38 -58.06
N LEU A 265 4.99 -2.42 -58.82
CA LEU A 265 5.46 -3.69 -58.24
C LEU A 265 6.72 -3.54 -57.42
N THR A 266 7.63 -2.62 -57.74
CA THR A 266 8.82 -2.36 -56.89
C THR A 266 8.38 -1.81 -55.55
N LEU A 267 7.49 -0.81 -55.52
CA LEU A 267 6.93 -0.26 -54.26
C LEU A 267 6.21 -1.33 -53.42
N PHE A 268 5.47 -2.21 -54.09
CA PHE A 268 4.79 -3.32 -53.46
C PHE A 268 5.78 -4.32 -52.83
N THR A 269 6.78 -4.76 -53.61
CA THR A 269 7.72 -5.81 -53.17
C THR A 269 8.71 -5.32 -52.11
N THR A 270 9.07 -4.04 -52.14
CA THR A 270 10.00 -3.44 -51.15
C THR A 270 9.32 -2.89 -49.89
N GLY A 271 8.03 -2.59 -49.94
CA GLY A 271 7.29 -1.97 -48.81
C GLY A 271 6.24 -2.88 -48.19
N LEU A 272 5.23 -3.28 -48.98
CA LEU A 272 4.08 -3.99 -48.44
C LEU A 272 4.29 -5.52 -48.34
N LEU A 273 4.91 -6.15 -49.35
CA LEU A 273 5.08 -7.61 -49.38
C LEU A 273 5.80 -8.19 -48.17
N PRO A 274 6.90 -7.63 -47.66
CA PRO A 274 7.55 -8.13 -46.44
C PRO A 274 6.61 -8.11 -45.23
N VAL A 275 5.80 -7.06 -45.07
CA VAL A 275 4.78 -6.97 -44.00
C VAL A 275 3.74 -8.08 -44.16
N LEU A 276 3.25 -8.32 -45.40
CA LEU A 276 2.29 -9.40 -45.64
C LEU A 276 2.87 -10.78 -45.31
N GLN A 277 4.11 -11.04 -45.64
CA GLN A 277 4.79 -12.29 -45.35
C GLN A 277 5.04 -12.55 -43.85
N GLU A 278 5.13 -11.50 -43.07
CA GLU A 278 5.25 -11.61 -41.62
C GLU A 278 3.95 -12.09 -40.94
N TYR A 279 2.79 -11.64 -41.46
CA TYR A 279 1.49 -11.88 -40.81
C TYR A 279 0.58 -12.87 -41.57
N MET A 280 0.88 -13.22 -42.84
CA MET A 280 0.01 -14.01 -43.69
C MET A 280 0.79 -15.13 -44.39
N ASN A 281 0.08 -16.22 -44.75
CA ASN A 281 0.63 -17.26 -45.61
C ASN A 281 0.53 -16.79 -47.08
N VAL A 282 1.62 -16.20 -47.61
CA VAL A 282 1.64 -15.67 -48.97
C VAL A 282 2.10 -16.75 -49.96
N SER A 283 1.29 -16.99 -50.97
CA SER A 283 1.61 -17.89 -52.11
C SER A 283 1.66 -17.07 -53.41
N PHE A 284 2.47 -17.50 -54.34
CA PHE A 284 2.68 -16.82 -55.60
C PHE A 284 2.29 -17.77 -56.78
N ASP A 285 1.46 -17.25 -57.71
CA ASP A 285 1.14 -17.91 -58.94
C ASP A 285 1.67 -17.11 -60.12
N GLY A 286 2.71 -17.60 -60.76
CA GLY A 286 3.35 -16.94 -61.91
C GLY A 286 4.11 -15.66 -61.60
N PHE A 287 4.12 -15.18 -60.35
CA PHE A 287 4.84 -13.98 -59.89
C PHE A 287 6.13 -14.35 -59.15
N ASP A 288 7.25 -13.78 -59.58
CA ASP A 288 8.54 -13.94 -58.92
C ASP A 288 9.00 -12.66 -58.26
N PRO A 289 8.85 -12.53 -56.92
CA PRO A 289 9.20 -11.30 -56.22
C PRO A 289 10.73 -11.04 -56.20
N SER A 290 11.57 -12.05 -56.42
CA SER A 290 13.05 -11.85 -56.41
C SER A 290 13.56 -10.92 -57.49
N ARG A 291 12.79 -10.78 -58.58
CA ARG A 291 13.13 -9.80 -59.65
C ARG A 291 13.02 -8.36 -59.24
N TYR A 292 12.37 -8.10 -58.09
CA TYR A 292 12.13 -6.78 -57.56
C TYR A 292 12.83 -6.60 -56.22
N SER A 293 13.77 -7.48 -55.86
CA SER A 293 14.51 -7.41 -54.58
C SER A 293 15.14 -6.03 -54.41
N PRO A 294 15.01 -5.43 -53.23
CA PRO A 294 15.63 -4.14 -52.94
C PRO A 294 17.13 -4.27 -52.74
N ASP A 295 17.82 -3.16 -52.91
CA ASP A 295 19.20 -3.01 -52.47
C ASP A 295 19.22 -2.84 -50.93
N VAL A 296 20.29 -3.32 -50.25
CA VAL A 296 20.36 -3.29 -48.78
C VAL A 296 20.96 -1.94 -48.36
N PRO A 297 20.22 -1.13 -47.57
CA PRO A 297 20.72 0.13 -47.04
C PRO A 297 21.62 -0.07 -45.82
N LYS A 298 22.56 0.85 -45.62
CA LYS A 298 23.17 1.15 -44.31
C LYS A 298 22.53 2.39 -43.71
N PHE A 299 22.25 2.37 -42.41
CA PHE A 299 21.59 3.50 -41.73
C PHE A 299 22.64 4.32 -40.96
N ARG A 300 22.67 5.64 -41.22
CA ARG A 300 23.50 6.61 -40.50
C ARG A 300 22.60 7.61 -39.80
N VAL A 301 22.90 7.90 -38.55
CA VAL A 301 22.12 8.80 -37.71
C VAL A 301 23.03 9.95 -37.29
N TYR A 302 22.67 11.20 -37.65
CA TYR A 302 23.41 12.40 -37.27
C TYR A 302 22.66 13.14 -36.18
N VAL A 303 23.25 13.26 -35.01
CA VAL A 303 22.65 13.95 -33.85
C VAL A 303 23.41 15.27 -33.62
N ASP A 304 22.68 16.37 -33.51
CA ASP A 304 23.20 17.69 -33.23
C ASP A 304 22.37 18.43 -32.18
N ILE A 305 23.02 19.41 -31.52
CA ILE A 305 22.35 20.34 -30.59
C ILE A 305 22.46 21.74 -31.19
N PRO A 306 21.50 22.14 -32.06
CA PRO A 306 21.50 23.44 -32.69
C PRO A 306 21.35 24.61 -31.71
N ASP A 307 20.70 24.36 -30.56
CA ASP A 307 20.61 25.28 -29.43
C ASP A 307 20.53 24.49 -28.12
N HIS A 308 20.65 25.18 -26.99
CA HIS A 308 20.72 24.54 -25.65
C HIS A 308 19.44 23.81 -25.20
N LEU A 309 18.35 23.93 -25.95
CA LEU A 309 17.01 23.33 -25.63
C LEU A 309 16.52 22.35 -26.69
N THR A 310 17.28 22.13 -27.76
CA THR A 310 16.85 21.30 -28.87
C THR A 310 17.92 20.29 -29.27
N ILE A 311 17.54 19.04 -29.40
CA ILE A 311 18.33 18.00 -30.11
C ILE A 311 17.67 17.79 -31.46
N SER A 312 18.42 17.81 -32.52
CA SER A 312 18.02 17.44 -33.88
C SER A 312 18.65 16.14 -34.31
N CYS A 313 17.92 15.31 -35.02
CA CYS A 313 18.39 14.03 -35.52
C CYS A 313 18.01 13.88 -37.00
N ASP A 314 19.03 13.65 -37.84
CA ASP A 314 18.86 13.27 -39.24
C ASP A 314 19.14 11.79 -39.43
N VAL A 315 18.18 11.06 -39.94
CA VAL A 315 18.27 9.62 -40.20
C VAL A 315 18.39 9.37 -41.68
N GLN A 316 19.51 8.82 -42.09
CA GLN A 316 19.86 8.61 -43.51
C GLN A 316 19.94 7.12 -43.83
N ALA A 317 19.28 6.72 -44.91
CA ALA A 317 19.50 5.45 -45.58
C ALA A 317 20.54 5.62 -46.70
N VAL A 318 21.65 4.93 -46.63
CA VAL A 318 22.77 5.00 -47.54
C VAL A 318 22.84 3.73 -48.33
N TYR A 319 22.72 3.87 -49.65
CA TYR A 319 22.81 2.78 -50.60
C TYR A 319 24.15 2.86 -51.34
N ASN A 320 24.66 1.72 -51.81
CA ASN A 320 25.97 1.64 -52.45
C ASN A 320 27.13 2.16 -51.60
N SER A 321 27.06 1.99 -50.31
CA SER A 321 28.01 2.53 -49.30
C SER A 321 29.47 2.09 -49.49
N ASP A 322 29.71 1.03 -50.26
CA ASP A 322 31.02 0.48 -50.53
C ASP A 322 31.60 0.98 -51.89
N THR A 323 30.94 1.92 -52.55
CA THR A 323 31.33 2.51 -53.85
C THR A 323 31.57 4.02 -53.74
N ILE A 324 32.25 4.63 -54.79
CA ILE A 324 32.49 6.07 -54.83
C ILE A 324 31.21 6.88 -55.01
N ASN A 325 30.11 6.23 -55.44
CA ASN A 325 28.80 6.84 -55.71
C ASN A 325 27.77 6.39 -54.64
N GLU A 326 27.89 6.90 -53.44
CA GLU A 326 26.87 6.73 -52.40
C GLU A 326 25.60 7.50 -52.76
N GLU A 327 24.43 6.85 -52.66
CA GLU A 327 23.13 7.53 -52.74
C GLU A 327 22.50 7.59 -51.35
N ILE A 328 22.18 8.81 -50.88
CA ILE A 328 21.70 9.11 -49.53
C ILE A 328 20.26 9.56 -49.61
N TYR A 329 19.42 8.92 -48.80
CA TYR A 329 18.00 9.28 -48.64
C TYR A 329 17.71 9.63 -47.19
N HIS A 330 17.15 10.83 -46.96
CA HIS A 330 16.66 11.24 -45.62
C HIS A 330 15.32 10.59 -45.35
N ILE A 331 15.22 9.71 -44.38
CA ILE A 331 14.06 8.85 -44.13
C ILE A 331 12.80 9.67 -43.80
N PHE A 332 12.95 10.80 -43.11
CA PHE A 332 11.85 11.63 -42.68
C PHE A 332 11.55 12.85 -43.56
N ALA A 333 12.25 13.02 -44.68
CA ALA A 333 11.98 14.12 -45.60
C ALA A 333 10.75 13.82 -46.47
N THR A 334 9.90 14.82 -46.68
CA THR A 334 8.66 14.70 -47.46
C THR A 334 8.82 14.66 -48.97
N ASP A 335 10.09 14.78 -49.50
CA ASP A 335 10.36 14.62 -50.89
C ASP A 335 10.36 13.16 -51.36
N TYR A 336 9.20 12.51 -51.23
CA TYR A 336 8.86 11.41 -52.10
C TYR A 336 8.72 11.98 -53.48
N PRO A 337 9.49 11.56 -54.47
CA PRO A 337 9.23 11.97 -55.83
C PRO A 337 7.84 11.51 -56.25
N GLU A 338 6.85 12.40 -56.18
CA GLU A 338 5.62 12.22 -56.91
C GLU A 338 6.02 12.08 -58.36
N SER A 339 5.79 10.87 -58.91
CA SER A 339 6.00 10.52 -60.31
C SER A 339 7.46 10.55 -60.85
N ALA A 340 8.20 9.46 -60.57
CA ALA A 340 9.23 9.03 -61.50
C ALA A 340 8.66 8.51 -62.85
N ALA A 341 7.44 8.95 -63.22
CA ALA A 341 6.74 8.49 -64.41
C ALA A 341 6.92 9.37 -65.68
N ASP A 342 7.55 10.59 -65.56
CA ASP A 342 7.55 11.57 -66.62
C ASP A 342 8.93 12.06 -67.06
N LYS A 343 10.03 11.30 -66.91
CA LYS A 343 11.27 11.54 -67.64
C LYS A 343 11.92 10.23 -68.06
N GLU A 344 11.54 9.75 -69.24
CA GLU A 344 12.36 8.87 -70.06
C GLU A 344 13.69 9.61 -70.43
N SER A 345 14.73 9.29 -69.69
CA SER A 345 16.11 9.44 -70.16
C SER A 345 16.89 8.22 -69.77
N GLU A 346 17.40 7.59 -70.82
CA GLU A 346 18.17 6.32 -70.81
C GLU A 346 19.39 6.40 -69.89
N LYS A 347 19.63 5.24 -69.19
CA LYS A 347 20.90 4.86 -68.52
C LYS A 347 21.22 5.55 -67.16
N GLU A 348 20.50 5.25 -66.16
CA GLU A 348 21.01 5.23 -64.82
C GLU A 348 20.46 3.99 -64.05
N ILE A 349 21.30 3.23 -63.42
CA ILE A 349 20.96 2.11 -62.53
C ILE A 349 20.18 2.70 -61.38
N LYS A 350 18.82 2.69 -61.50
CA LYS A 350 17.95 3.20 -60.44
C LYS A 350 18.02 2.21 -59.24
N ILE A 351 18.50 2.70 -58.08
CA ILE A 351 18.51 1.98 -56.83
C ILE A 351 17.09 1.60 -56.44
N LYS A 352 16.88 0.34 -56.07
CA LYS A 352 15.60 -0.16 -55.53
C LYS A 352 15.63 -0.03 -54.01
N ARG A 353 15.09 1.06 -53.48
CA ARG A 353 15.08 1.32 -52.01
C ARG A 353 14.32 0.22 -51.28
N ASP A 354 14.83 -0.20 -50.09
CA ASP A 354 14.19 -1.11 -49.17
C ASP A 354 13.31 -0.31 -48.20
N LEU A 355 12.12 0.04 -48.63
CA LEU A 355 11.17 0.81 -47.84
C LEU A 355 10.72 0.11 -46.55
N TYR A 356 10.78 -1.22 -46.52
CA TYR A 356 10.44 -1.97 -45.32
C TYR A 356 11.49 -1.74 -44.23
N GLN A 357 12.77 -1.90 -44.53
CA GLN A 357 13.84 -1.65 -43.57
C GLN A 357 13.91 -0.18 -43.16
N GLU A 358 13.73 0.75 -44.10
CA GLU A 358 13.66 2.19 -43.79
C GLU A 358 12.51 2.50 -42.78
N ASN A 359 11.31 1.95 -43.00
CA ASN A 359 10.18 2.10 -42.10
C ASN A 359 10.41 1.44 -40.72
N GLN A 360 11.03 0.28 -40.68
CA GLN A 360 11.39 -0.36 -39.41
C GLN A 360 12.37 0.50 -38.61
N THR A 361 13.38 1.03 -39.26
CA THR A 361 14.37 1.93 -38.66
C THR A 361 13.71 3.23 -38.19
N ALA A 362 12.85 3.83 -38.99
CA ALA A 362 12.08 5.02 -38.64
C ALA A 362 11.24 4.80 -37.38
N ARG A 363 10.53 3.66 -37.28
CA ARG A 363 9.72 3.29 -36.11
C ARG A 363 10.52 3.01 -34.87
N SER A 364 11.74 2.49 -35.02
CA SER A 364 12.63 2.22 -33.89
C SER A 364 13.24 3.51 -33.32
N ILE A 365 13.45 4.53 -34.16
CA ILE A 365 14.11 5.80 -33.78
C ILE A 365 13.09 6.87 -33.35
N SER A 366 11.93 6.97 -34.02
CA SER A 366 10.93 8.02 -33.75
C SER A 366 10.52 8.14 -32.26
N PRO A 367 10.38 7.07 -31.46
CA PRO A 367 9.97 7.17 -30.05
C PRO A 367 10.90 7.97 -29.15
N PHE A 368 12.15 8.20 -29.57
CA PHE A 368 13.12 9.00 -28.81
C PHE A 368 12.95 10.50 -29.00
N PHE A 369 12.05 10.95 -29.88
CA PHE A 369 11.86 12.35 -30.25
C PHE A 369 10.40 12.77 -30.12
N ASP A 370 10.15 14.09 -29.96
CA ASP A 370 8.80 14.63 -29.72
C ASP A 370 8.14 15.11 -31.01
N GLU A 371 8.92 15.64 -31.98
CA GLU A 371 8.42 16.31 -33.16
C GLU A 371 9.17 15.91 -34.43
N LEU A 372 8.51 16.08 -35.58
CA LEU A 372 9.12 15.93 -36.90
C LEU A 372 9.05 17.26 -37.66
N ASP A 373 10.20 17.82 -37.99
CA ASP A 373 10.28 18.89 -38.99
C ASP A 373 10.28 18.27 -40.39
N SER A 374 9.05 18.07 -40.93
CA SER A 374 8.85 17.44 -42.24
C SER A 374 9.47 18.21 -43.43
N LYS A 375 9.75 19.53 -43.30
CA LYS A 375 10.42 20.31 -44.32
C LYS A 375 11.91 20.00 -44.46
N LYS A 376 12.53 19.73 -43.30
CA LYS A 376 13.95 19.42 -43.22
C LYS A 376 14.24 17.93 -43.12
N GLY A 377 13.20 17.10 -42.84
CA GLY A 377 13.37 15.68 -42.60
C GLY A 377 14.06 15.36 -41.27
N LEU A 378 13.95 16.25 -40.27
CA LEU A 378 14.66 16.13 -39.00
C LEU A 378 13.68 15.75 -37.85
N LEU A 379 14.05 14.76 -37.07
CA LEU A 379 13.41 14.51 -35.78
C LEU A 379 13.97 15.49 -34.75
N LEU A 380 13.07 16.01 -33.91
CA LEU A 380 13.39 17.02 -32.90
C LEU A 380 12.95 16.56 -31.50
N LEU A 381 13.85 16.69 -30.54
CA LEU A 381 13.55 16.61 -29.12
C LEU A 381 13.68 18.03 -28.56
N LYS A 382 12.57 18.58 -28.02
CA LYS A 382 12.56 19.94 -27.47
C LYS A 382 12.38 19.90 -25.95
N ALA A 383 13.21 20.66 -25.27
CA ALA A 383 13.08 20.98 -23.87
C ALA A 383 12.58 22.43 -23.70
N ASP A 384 11.98 22.75 -22.58
CA ASP A 384 11.69 24.12 -22.16
C ASP A 384 12.73 24.57 -21.11
N ASP A 385 12.76 25.86 -20.78
CA ASP A 385 13.71 26.44 -19.79
C ASP A 385 13.66 25.76 -18.40
N TYR A 386 12.62 24.94 -18.14
CA TYR A 386 12.43 24.20 -16.89
C TYR A 386 12.71 22.70 -17.02
N SER A 387 12.95 22.19 -18.23
CA SER A 387 13.13 20.77 -18.51
C SER A 387 14.42 20.44 -19.31
N GLU A 388 15.51 21.18 -19.10
CA GLU A 388 16.86 20.83 -19.64
C GLU A 388 17.23 19.36 -19.35
N ASP A 389 16.65 18.77 -18.30
CA ASP A 389 16.79 17.34 -17.96
C ASP A 389 16.45 16.39 -19.12
N LYS A 390 15.56 16.79 -20.04
CA LYS A 390 15.26 16.00 -21.26
C LYS A 390 16.48 15.84 -22.16
N ILE A 391 17.25 16.92 -22.35
CA ILE A 391 18.45 16.91 -23.21
C ILE A 391 19.50 15.97 -22.63
N TYR A 392 19.79 16.12 -21.35
CA TYR A 392 20.80 15.28 -20.69
C TYR A 392 20.32 13.82 -20.55
N GLY A 393 19.02 13.60 -20.30
CA GLY A 393 18.40 12.27 -20.27
C GLY A 393 18.52 11.57 -21.65
N PHE A 394 18.32 12.28 -22.75
CA PHE A 394 18.55 11.74 -24.07
C PHE A 394 20.00 11.29 -24.26
N LEU A 395 20.98 12.12 -23.87
CA LEU A 395 22.39 11.80 -23.99
C LEU A 395 22.85 10.61 -23.14
N THR A 396 22.24 10.40 -21.97
CA THR A 396 22.62 9.31 -21.06
C THR A 396 21.84 8.01 -21.27
N GLU A 397 20.56 8.09 -21.63
CA GLU A 397 19.66 6.93 -21.69
C GLU A 397 19.32 6.52 -23.14
N SER A 398 19.00 7.50 -24.02
CA SER A 398 18.50 7.24 -25.37
C SER A 398 19.62 7.09 -26.40
N LEU A 399 20.66 7.92 -26.33
CA LEU A 399 21.77 7.88 -27.25
C LEU A 399 22.51 6.53 -27.28
N PRO A 400 22.82 5.88 -26.12
CA PRO A 400 23.41 4.54 -26.12
C PRO A 400 22.52 3.46 -26.74
N GLN A 401 21.18 3.65 -26.73
CA GLN A 401 20.26 2.74 -27.41
C GLN A 401 20.28 2.95 -28.92
N LEU A 402 20.37 4.19 -29.40
CA LEU A 402 20.54 4.53 -30.81
C LEU A 402 21.82 3.97 -31.38
N GLU A 403 22.94 4.05 -30.65
CA GLU A 403 24.26 3.50 -31.04
C GLU A 403 24.25 1.97 -31.22
N ARG A 404 23.31 1.27 -30.56
CA ARG A 404 23.11 -0.18 -30.76
C ARG A 404 22.29 -0.52 -32.01
N LEU A 405 21.52 0.45 -32.50
CA LEU A 405 20.62 0.26 -33.66
C LEU A 405 21.27 0.68 -34.96
N CYS A 406 22.05 1.74 -34.95
CA CYS A 406 22.58 2.41 -36.15
C CYS A 406 23.99 2.94 -35.93
N GLU A 407 24.70 3.30 -37.02
CA GLU A 407 25.91 4.12 -36.93
C GLU A 407 25.53 5.55 -36.57
N VAL A 408 25.95 6.02 -35.39
CA VAL A 408 25.62 7.35 -34.88
C VAL A 408 26.79 8.29 -34.99
N TYR A 409 26.57 9.48 -35.56
CA TYR A 409 27.52 10.56 -35.69
C TYR A 409 27.08 11.75 -34.86
N LEU A 410 27.96 12.21 -33.95
CA LEU A 410 27.65 13.29 -33.02
C LEU A 410 28.35 14.58 -33.44
N SER A 411 27.68 15.71 -33.27
CA SER A 411 28.28 17.02 -33.50
C SER A 411 29.30 17.38 -32.43
N ASP A 412 30.21 18.33 -32.79
CA ASP A 412 31.18 18.89 -31.84
C ASP A 412 30.52 19.55 -30.62
N ALA A 413 29.26 19.99 -30.73
CA ALA A 413 28.49 20.57 -29.63
C ALA A 413 28.18 19.54 -28.56
N ILE A 414 27.82 18.31 -28.97
CA ILE A 414 27.55 17.19 -28.07
C ILE A 414 28.82 16.71 -27.37
N HIS A 415 29.91 16.60 -28.13
CA HIS A 415 31.21 16.16 -27.55
C HIS A 415 31.76 17.11 -26.48
N LYS A 416 31.30 18.37 -26.43
CA LYS A 416 31.71 19.35 -25.40
C LYS A 416 30.91 19.20 -24.11
N ILE A 417 29.81 18.45 -24.09
CA ILE A 417 29.02 18.22 -22.90
C ILE A 417 29.62 17.07 -22.10
N ASN A 418 30.15 17.37 -20.92
CA ASN A 418 30.74 16.38 -20.03
C ASN A 418 29.76 16.06 -18.91
N ILE A 419 29.15 14.86 -18.95
CA ILE A 419 28.23 14.40 -17.93
C ILE A 419 28.99 13.48 -16.98
N LYS A 420 29.01 13.87 -15.70
CA LYS A 420 29.65 13.12 -14.61
C LYS A 420 28.60 12.49 -13.70
N ALA A 421 28.83 11.25 -13.25
CA ALA A 421 27.94 10.56 -12.31
C ALA A 421 27.86 11.30 -10.97
N ALA A 422 29.00 11.66 -10.40
CA ALA A 422 29.07 12.42 -9.16
C ALA A 422 30.42 13.15 -9.04
N PRO A 423 30.52 14.20 -8.21
CA PRO A 423 31.81 14.80 -7.88
C PRO A 423 32.64 13.85 -7.01
N LYS A 424 33.98 13.93 -7.15
CA LYS A 424 34.91 13.18 -6.31
C LYS A 424 35.10 13.89 -4.97
N VAL A 425 34.47 13.36 -3.92
CA VAL A 425 34.57 13.86 -2.54
C VAL A 425 34.93 12.72 -1.62
N ASN A 426 36.09 12.76 -0.97
CA ASN A 426 36.48 11.74 0.01
C ASN A 426 36.14 12.18 1.41
N PHE A 427 35.38 11.30 2.14
CA PHE A 427 35.04 11.45 3.54
C PHE A 427 35.98 10.55 4.37
N GLY A 428 36.97 11.15 5.02
CA GLY A 428 37.90 10.43 5.88
C GLY A 428 37.35 10.30 7.31
N VAL A 429 37.19 9.06 7.83
CA VAL A 429 36.61 8.82 9.16
C VAL A 429 37.67 8.40 10.15
N SER A 430 37.81 9.14 11.25
CA SER A 430 38.75 8.90 12.35
C SER A 430 38.14 9.16 13.71
N PHE A 431 38.83 8.72 14.79
CA PHE A 431 38.42 9.03 16.17
C PHE A 431 39.27 10.16 16.74
N VAL A 432 38.59 11.11 17.39
CA VAL A 432 39.21 12.14 18.21
C VAL A 432 38.48 12.18 19.56
N SER A 433 39.12 11.67 20.59
CA SER A 433 38.52 11.49 21.92
C SER A 433 37.30 10.58 21.89
N ASP A 434 36.10 11.09 22.27
CA ASP A 434 34.83 10.36 22.32
C ASP A 434 33.90 10.59 21.10
N LEU A 435 34.37 11.31 20.10
CA LEU A 435 33.63 11.64 18.89
C LEU A 435 34.28 11.05 17.65
N LEU A 436 33.48 10.80 16.62
CA LEU A 436 34.00 10.57 15.27
C LEU A 436 34.26 11.90 14.62
N GLU A 437 35.43 12.09 14.07
CA GLU A 437 35.77 13.20 13.18
C GLU A 437 35.71 12.72 11.75
N VAL A 438 34.86 13.39 10.96
CA VAL A 438 34.74 13.12 9.53
C VAL A 438 35.35 14.29 8.77
N SER A 439 36.46 14.06 8.07
CA SER A 439 37.08 15.04 7.15
C SER A 439 36.40 15.00 5.80
N ILE A 440 36.27 16.16 5.13
CA ILE A 440 35.57 16.31 3.88
C ILE A 440 36.55 16.88 2.86
N ASN A 441 36.94 16.08 1.88
CA ASN A 441 37.97 16.43 0.93
C ASN A 441 37.43 16.36 -0.51
N PRO A 442 36.88 17.46 -1.06
CA PRO A 442 36.50 17.52 -2.47
C PRO A 442 37.78 17.62 -3.35
N GLU A 443 37.84 16.78 -4.41
CA GLU A 443 39.04 16.71 -5.29
C GLU A 443 38.83 17.43 -6.60
N ASP A 444 37.67 17.35 -7.23
CA ASP A 444 37.41 17.84 -8.59
C ASP A 444 36.39 18.98 -8.66
N ILE A 445 35.84 19.39 -7.51
CA ILE A 445 34.93 20.54 -7.39
C ILE A 445 35.30 21.43 -6.21
N SER A 446 34.86 22.69 -6.25
CA SER A 446 35.05 23.61 -5.11
C SER A 446 33.99 23.33 -4.02
N VAL A 447 34.35 23.68 -2.77
CA VAL A 447 33.42 23.59 -1.61
C VAL A 447 32.11 24.35 -1.85
N LYS A 448 32.17 25.50 -2.56
CA LYS A 448 31.00 26.30 -2.92
C LYS A 448 30.08 25.57 -3.90
N GLU A 449 30.65 24.90 -4.89
CA GLU A 449 29.86 24.11 -5.85
C GLU A 449 29.24 22.88 -5.18
N LEU A 450 30.01 22.22 -4.30
CA LEU A 450 29.45 21.11 -3.49
C LEU A 450 28.27 21.57 -2.64
N ASP A 451 28.37 22.71 -1.95
CA ASP A 451 27.26 23.29 -1.18
C ASP A 451 26.04 23.63 -2.07
N GLU A 452 26.27 24.21 -3.27
CA GLU A 452 25.20 24.50 -4.23
C GLU A 452 24.49 23.23 -4.71
N ILE A 453 25.22 22.14 -5.02
CA ILE A 453 24.68 20.85 -5.42
C ILE A 453 23.83 20.24 -4.30
N LEU A 454 24.39 20.17 -3.09
CA LEU A 454 23.72 19.58 -1.94
C LEU A 454 22.45 20.34 -1.52
N HIS A 455 22.44 21.68 -1.61
CA HIS A 455 21.26 22.50 -1.32
C HIS A 455 20.18 22.44 -2.41
N LYS A 456 20.57 22.25 -3.67
CA LYS A 456 19.66 22.18 -4.82
C LYS A 456 19.29 20.76 -5.20
N TYR A 457 19.85 19.77 -4.50
CA TYR A 457 19.48 18.37 -4.68
C TYR A 457 17.99 18.22 -4.41
N ASP A 458 17.22 18.12 -5.48
CA ASP A 458 15.78 17.78 -5.45
C ASP A 458 15.63 16.47 -6.21
N ARG A 459 15.05 15.45 -5.59
CA ARG A 459 14.76 14.14 -6.21
C ARG A 459 13.93 14.26 -7.51
N LYS A 460 13.37 15.44 -7.80
CA LYS A 460 12.64 15.72 -9.04
C LYS A 460 13.52 16.19 -10.18
N ARG A 461 14.73 16.67 -9.90
CA ARG A 461 15.70 17.06 -10.94
C ARG A 461 16.73 15.97 -11.12
N LYS A 462 16.94 15.53 -12.35
CA LYS A 462 17.91 14.48 -12.67
C LYS A 462 19.32 15.03 -12.87
N PHE A 463 19.47 16.28 -13.30
CA PHE A 463 20.77 16.83 -13.68
C PHE A 463 21.03 18.21 -13.10
N PHE A 464 22.31 18.53 -12.85
CA PHE A 464 22.77 19.83 -12.36
C PHE A 464 23.97 20.32 -13.16
N LYS A 465 23.87 21.49 -13.79
CA LYS A 465 24.93 22.10 -14.58
C LYS A 465 25.81 22.98 -13.70
N LEU A 466 27.11 22.69 -13.70
CA LEU A 466 28.14 23.48 -13.02
C LEU A 466 28.52 24.76 -13.82
N LYS A 467 29.14 25.72 -13.16
CA LYS A 467 29.61 26.97 -13.81
C LYS A 467 30.67 26.77 -14.87
N ASN A 468 31.44 25.69 -14.79
CA ASN A 468 32.46 25.30 -15.79
C ASN A 468 31.86 24.61 -17.03
N GLY A 469 30.56 24.35 -17.03
CA GLY A 469 29.85 23.69 -18.12
C GLY A 469 29.65 22.17 -17.96
N ASP A 470 30.31 21.53 -16.98
CA ASP A 470 30.08 20.12 -16.67
C ASP A 470 28.66 19.91 -16.12
N VAL A 471 28.09 18.73 -16.32
CA VAL A 471 26.79 18.35 -15.87
C VAL A 471 26.93 17.17 -14.89
N ILE A 472 26.27 17.26 -13.72
CA ILE A 472 26.25 16.19 -12.71
C ILE A 472 24.93 15.45 -12.81
N ASP A 473 24.99 14.13 -12.92
CA ASP A 473 23.80 13.26 -12.82
C ASP A 473 23.40 13.08 -11.34
N LEU A 474 22.37 13.81 -10.93
CA LEU A 474 21.86 13.75 -9.56
C LEU A 474 21.11 12.43 -9.25
N ALA A 475 20.69 11.67 -10.26
CA ALA A 475 20.03 10.39 -10.10
C ALA A 475 21.02 9.22 -9.97
N SER A 476 22.32 9.47 -10.12
CA SER A 476 23.35 8.44 -9.99
C SER A 476 23.41 7.88 -8.56
N LYS A 477 23.81 6.60 -8.43
CA LYS A 477 24.00 5.95 -7.13
C LYS A 477 25.10 6.64 -6.31
N GLU A 478 26.14 7.10 -6.97
CA GLU A 478 27.28 7.81 -6.39
C GLU A 478 26.84 9.12 -5.75
N MET A 479 26.02 9.91 -6.46
CA MET A 479 25.48 11.15 -5.92
C MET A 479 24.55 10.89 -4.73
N GLY A 480 23.79 9.80 -4.78
CA GLY A 480 22.95 9.32 -3.67
C GLY A 480 23.75 9.06 -2.39
N VAL A 481 24.96 8.49 -2.50
CA VAL A 481 25.87 8.28 -1.36
C VAL A 481 26.38 9.60 -0.79
N ILE A 482 26.86 10.53 -1.65
CA ILE A 482 27.33 11.84 -1.20
C ILE A 482 26.23 12.61 -0.48
N TYR A 483 25.04 12.60 -1.04
CA TYR A 483 23.88 13.25 -0.43
C TYR A 483 23.50 12.59 0.90
N SER A 484 23.53 11.25 0.97
CA SER A 484 23.25 10.51 2.21
C SER A 484 24.30 10.80 3.29
N LEU A 485 25.57 10.93 2.91
CA LEU A 485 26.63 11.36 3.82
C LEU A 485 26.37 12.78 4.34
N SER A 486 26.09 13.73 3.45
CA SER A 486 25.84 15.13 3.83
C SER A 486 24.65 15.26 4.80
N ASP A 487 23.55 14.65 4.48
CA ASP A 487 22.33 14.71 5.32
C ASP A 487 22.47 13.87 6.58
N GLY A 488 23.03 12.67 6.47
CA GLY A 488 23.23 11.77 7.60
C GLY A 488 24.18 12.33 8.64
N LEU A 489 25.18 13.07 8.23
CA LEU A 489 26.10 13.80 9.09
C LEU A 489 25.57 15.18 9.50
N MET A 490 24.44 15.61 8.93
CA MET A 490 23.84 16.97 9.12
C MET A 490 24.83 18.08 8.78
N LEU A 491 25.55 17.94 7.68
CA LEU A 491 26.58 18.89 7.28
C LEU A 491 25.98 20.26 7.04
N SER A 492 26.52 21.26 7.74
CA SER A 492 26.24 22.67 7.49
C SER A 492 27.24 23.26 6.50
N LYS A 493 26.92 24.40 5.92
CA LYS A 493 27.86 25.15 5.08
C LYS A 493 29.17 25.42 5.80
N LYS A 494 29.13 25.68 7.10
CA LYS A 494 30.31 25.91 7.93
C LYS A 494 31.21 24.67 8.02
N ASP A 495 30.62 23.50 8.21
CA ASP A 495 31.36 22.22 8.27
C ASP A 495 32.04 21.90 6.94
N LEU A 496 31.37 22.21 5.81
CA LEU A 496 31.96 22.11 4.48
C LEU A 496 33.14 23.09 4.30
N GLU A 497 33.01 24.34 4.79
CA GLU A 497 34.10 25.36 4.71
C GLU A 497 35.26 25.01 5.64
N GLU A 498 35.00 24.43 6.84
CA GLU A 498 36.03 23.95 7.78
C GLU A 498 36.67 22.63 7.32
N GLY A 499 36.02 21.89 6.44
CA GLY A 499 36.53 20.62 5.88
C GLY A 499 36.44 19.44 6.83
N HIS A 500 35.80 19.60 8.00
CA HIS A 500 35.58 18.51 8.98
C HIS A 500 34.36 18.74 9.84
N VAL A 501 33.81 17.64 10.37
CA VAL A 501 32.67 17.66 11.32
C VAL A 501 32.88 16.58 12.40
N ALA A 502 32.59 16.94 13.66
CA ALA A 502 32.59 15.99 14.77
C ALA A 502 31.17 15.45 14.98
N VAL A 503 31.03 14.13 14.93
CA VAL A 503 29.73 13.46 15.04
C VAL A 503 29.74 12.39 16.14
N PRO A 504 28.57 12.05 16.72
CA PRO A 504 28.48 10.99 17.73
C PRO A 504 28.90 9.61 17.22
N ARG A 505 29.47 8.78 18.10
CA ARG A 505 29.96 7.43 17.78
C ARG A 505 28.94 6.53 17.10
N PHE A 506 27.65 6.67 17.39
CA PHE A 506 26.61 5.83 16.79
C PHE A 506 26.49 6.01 15.27
N ARG A 507 27.04 7.09 14.71
CA ARG A 507 27.14 7.29 13.25
C ARG A 507 28.10 6.30 12.56
N ALA A 508 28.95 5.60 13.34
CA ALA A 508 29.88 4.62 12.78
C ALA A 508 29.20 3.54 11.95
N LEU A 509 28.08 2.97 12.44
CA LEU A 509 27.35 1.92 11.72
C LEU A 509 26.66 2.46 10.46
N PHE A 510 26.15 3.68 10.50
CA PHE A 510 25.62 4.37 9.30
C PHE A 510 26.71 4.60 8.24
N LEU A 511 27.90 5.05 8.66
CA LEU A 511 29.05 5.25 7.75
C LEU A 511 29.57 3.91 7.21
N GLU A 512 29.50 2.84 7.97
CA GLU A 512 29.85 1.48 7.52
C GLU A 512 28.90 0.99 6.44
N ASP A 513 27.59 1.12 6.66
CA ASP A 513 26.57 0.72 5.68
C ASP A 513 26.72 1.49 4.35
N LEU A 514 26.94 2.81 4.40
CA LEU A 514 27.18 3.61 3.20
C LEU A 514 28.51 3.23 2.51
N SER A 515 29.56 2.90 3.29
CA SER A 515 30.81 2.41 2.72
C SER A 515 30.63 1.06 2.01
N ASP A 516 29.78 0.18 2.54
CA ASP A 516 29.47 -1.10 1.90
C ASP A 516 28.66 -0.91 0.61
N GLN A 517 27.73 0.03 0.58
CA GLN A 517 26.99 0.40 -0.63
C GLN A 517 27.88 1.01 -1.72
N SER A 518 28.98 1.66 -1.34
CA SER A 518 29.90 2.31 -2.28
C SER A 518 31.11 1.44 -2.68
N ARG A 519 31.17 0.16 -2.29
CA ARG A 519 32.33 -0.75 -2.58
C ARG A 519 32.61 -0.96 -4.06
N ASP A 520 31.55 -1.01 -4.86
CA ASP A 520 31.63 -1.32 -6.29
C ASP A 520 31.83 -0.07 -7.15
N PHE A 521 31.95 1.13 -6.55
CA PHE A 521 32.19 2.37 -7.28
C PHE A 521 33.67 2.54 -7.61
N ASP A 522 33.93 3.17 -8.73
CA ASP A 522 35.31 3.45 -9.19
C ASP A 522 36.09 4.39 -8.26
N TYR A 523 35.37 5.16 -7.41
CA TYR A 523 35.96 6.10 -6.47
C TYR A 523 35.64 5.75 -5.03
N ASN A 524 36.65 5.84 -4.15
CA ASN A 524 36.46 5.57 -2.74
C ASN A 524 35.95 6.81 -2.00
N TYR A 525 34.63 6.86 -1.80
CA TYR A 525 33.97 7.97 -1.10
C TYR A 525 34.22 7.98 0.41
N ILE A 526 34.49 6.85 1.05
CA ILE A 526 34.67 6.74 2.52
C ILE A 526 35.99 6.05 2.88
N SER A 527 36.91 6.80 3.46
CA SER A 527 38.19 6.30 3.95
C SER A 527 38.12 6.04 5.46
N LYS A 528 38.42 4.82 5.91
CA LYS A 528 38.26 4.36 7.28
C LYS A 528 39.58 4.20 8.03
N SER A 529 39.70 4.83 9.20
CA SER A 529 40.83 4.59 10.11
C SER A 529 40.79 3.19 10.73
N ARG A 530 41.89 2.75 11.32
CA ARG A 530 41.99 1.45 12.02
C ARG A 530 41.05 1.40 13.22
N ASP A 531 41.03 2.43 14.04
CA ASP A 531 40.18 2.52 15.24
C ASP A 531 38.70 2.48 14.91
N PHE A 532 38.29 3.05 13.77
CA PHE A 532 36.90 2.95 13.28
C PHE A 532 36.54 1.50 12.94
N LYS A 533 37.43 0.76 12.26
CA LYS A 533 37.21 -0.66 11.94
C LYS A 533 37.11 -1.51 13.20
N ASP A 534 37.95 -1.23 14.22
CA ASP A 534 37.93 -1.93 15.49
C ASP A 534 36.59 -1.69 16.25
N LEU A 535 36.05 -0.46 16.20
CA LEU A 535 34.72 -0.17 16.76
C LEU A 535 33.61 -0.98 16.07
N VAL A 536 33.58 -0.97 14.74
CA VAL A 536 32.56 -1.72 13.99
C VAL A 536 32.66 -3.21 14.27
N ASN A 537 33.88 -3.76 14.29
CA ASN A 537 34.11 -5.17 14.60
C ASN A 537 33.72 -5.53 16.04
N SER A 538 33.82 -4.60 16.99
CA SER A 538 33.35 -4.83 18.38
C SER A 538 31.85 -5.07 18.50
N PHE A 539 31.06 -4.66 17.48
CA PHE A 539 29.62 -4.92 17.37
C PHE A 539 29.28 -6.31 16.82
N ALA A 540 30.18 -6.93 16.07
CA ALA A 540 30.04 -8.28 15.54
C ALA A 540 30.56 -9.35 16.49
N GLY A 541 31.13 -8.97 17.67
CA GLY A 541 31.81 -9.83 18.60
C GLY A 541 30.92 -10.76 19.44
N ASP A 542 31.53 -11.80 19.99
CA ASP A 542 30.90 -12.78 20.90
C ASP A 542 30.83 -12.20 22.33
N TYR A 543 29.76 -11.45 22.62
CA TYR A 543 29.55 -10.74 23.88
C TYR A 543 29.59 -11.64 25.14
N GLU A 544 29.31 -12.95 24.98
CA GLU A 544 29.29 -13.92 26.09
C GLU A 544 30.67 -14.15 26.69
N LYS A 545 31.73 -13.98 25.90
CA LYS A 545 33.09 -14.11 26.34
C LYS A 545 33.65 -12.89 27.06
N GLU A 546 33.05 -11.72 26.83
CA GLU A 546 33.54 -10.44 27.34
C GLU A 546 32.88 -10.01 28.66
N PHE A 547 31.64 -10.38 28.89
CA PHE A 547 30.88 -9.92 30.05
C PHE A 547 30.43 -11.08 30.94
N THR A 548 30.32 -10.80 32.23
CA THR A 548 29.86 -11.78 33.24
C THR A 548 28.56 -11.31 33.87
N VAL A 549 27.61 -12.23 34.03
CA VAL A 549 26.35 -11.98 34.76
C VAL A 549 26.66 -11.77 36.24
N PRO A 550 26.04 -10.81 36.95
CA PRO A 550 26.14 -10.65 38.40
C PRO A 550 25.91 -11.97 39.15
N GLU A 551 26.72 -12.26 40.15
CA GLU A 551 26.74 -13.59 40.82
C GLU A 551 25.37 -13.94 41.40
N SER A 552 24.67 -12.97 42.00
CA SER A 552 23.34 -13.14 42.59
C SER A 552 22.23 -13.49 41.55
N LEU A 553 22.49 -13.29 40.25
CA LEU A 553 21.51 -13.49 39.18
C LEU A 553 21.86 -14.65 38.22
N LYS A 554 23.03 -15.30 38.38
CA LYS A 554 23.46 -16.39 37.51
C LYS A 554 22.47 -17.55 37.40
N GLY A 555 21.80 -17.90 38.49
CA GLY A 555 20.81 -18.97 38.54
C GLY A 555 19.38 -18.52 38.28
N VAL A 556 19.14 -17.22 38.14
CA VAL A 556 17.81 -16.62 37.96
C VAL A 556 17.51 -16.29 36.50
N LEU A 557 18.54 -15.84 35.76
CA LEU A 557 18.40 -15.47 34.34
C LEU A 557 18.33 -16.71 33.45
N ARG A 558 17.31 -16.74 32.58
CA ARG A 558 17.25 -17.69 31.45
C ARG A 558 18.29 -17.32 30.37
N ASP A 559 18.66 -18.26 29.50
CA ASP A 559 19.73 -18.02 28.51
C ASP A 559 19.43 -16.84 27.57
N TYR A 560 18.22 -16.73 27.06
CA TYR A 560 17.85 -15.57 26.26
C TYR A 560 17.91 -14.24 27.02
N GLN A 561 17.66 -14.24 28.34
CA GLN A 561 17.81 -13.05 29.18
C GLN A 561 19.27 -12.67 29.42
N LYS A 562 20.16 -13.67 29.50
CA LYS A 562 21.61 -13.43 29.52
C LYS A 562 22.08 -12.78 28.25
N THR A 563 21.65 -13.29 27.10
CA THR A 563 21.94 -12.67 25.78
C THR A 563 21.43 -11.21 25.70
N GLY A 564 20.22 -10.93 26.20
CA GLY A 564 19.70 -9.57 26.26
C GLY A 564 20.47 -8.65 27.22
N PHE A 565 20.91 -9.17 28.36
CA PHE A 565 21.81 -8.46 29.30
C PHE A 565 23.16 -8.13 28.63
N PHE A 566 23.80 -9.10 27.96
CA PHE A 566 25.08 -8.87 27.27
C PHE A 566 24.96 -7.84 26.17
N TRP A 567 23.88 -7.89 25.38
CA TRP A 567 23.58 -6.89 24.35
C TRP A 567 23.40 -5.49 24.95
N LEU A 568 22.63 -5.33 26.03
CA LEU A 568 22.48 -4.04 26.73
C LEU A 568 23.82 -3.51 27.26
N LYS A 569 24.67 -4.39 27.78
CA LYS A 569 25.98 -4.02 28.30
C LYS A 569 26.93 -3.59 27.19
N ALA A 570 26.88 -4.24 26.03
CA ALA A 570 27.64 -3.87 24.83
C ALA A 570 27.20 -2.50 24.29
N LEU A 571 25.90 -2.24 24.21
CA LEU A 571 25.38 -0.92 23.83
C LEU A 571 25.90 0.17 24.78
N LYS A 572 25.80 -0.05 26.09
CA LYS A 572 26.27 0.92 27.08
C LYS A 572 27.77 1.19 26.95
N ARG A 573 28.60 0.16 26.78
CA ARG A 573 30.05 0.29 26.61
C ARG A 573 30.41 1.20 25.42
N ASN A 574 29.66 1.06 24.35
CA ASN A 574 29.88 1.83 23.12
C ASN A 574 29.16 3.19 23.11
N ALA A 575 28.52 3.60 24.22
CA ALA A 575 27.72 4.82 24.34
C ALA A 575 26.55 4.90 23.34
N PHE A 576 25.93 3.76 23.02
CA PHE A 576 24.74 3.65 22.18
C PHE A 576 23.50 3.43 23.04
N GLY A 577 22.37 3.94 22.57
CA GLY A 577 21.07 3.60 23.13
C GLY A 577 20.46 2.38 22.45
N GLY A 578 19.37 1.84 23.00
CA GLY A 578 18.70 0.69 22.38
C GLY A 578 17.26 0.49 22.82
N ILE A 579 16.55 -0.34 22.05
CA ILE A 579 15.15 -0.69 22.28
C ILE A 579 15.06 -2.19 22.59
N LEU A 580 14.71 -2.53 23.81
CA LEU A 580 14.40 -3.91 24.18
C LEU A 580 12.92 -4.18 23.92
N ALA A 581 12.66 -4.82 22.78
CA ALA A 581 11.33 -5.01 22.22
C ALA A 581 10.78 -6.44 22.37
N ASP A 582 11.28 -7.18 23.36
CA ASP A 582 10.81 -8.53 23.68
C ASP A 582 9.31 -8.58 23.94
N ASP A 583 8.66 -9.68 23.60
CA ASP A 583 7.26 -9.91 23.92
C ASP A 583 6.98 -9.69 25.42
N MET A 584 5.75 -9.31 25.75
CA MET A 584 5.35 -9.13 27.14
C MET A 584 5.49 -10.44 27.93
N GLY A 585 5.99 -10.33 29.16
CA GLY A 585 6.19 -11.50 30.04
C GLY A 585 7.53 -12.21 29.85
N LEU A 586 8.42 -11.78 28.95
CA LEU A 586 9.78 -12.31 28.77
C LEU A 586 10.80 -11.75 29.78
N GLY A 587 10.37 -10.94 30.75
CA GLY A 587 11.25 -10.45 31.85
C GLY A 587 12.18 -9.32 31.42
N LYS A 588 11.69 -8.35 30.61
CA LYS A 588 12.44 -7.12 30.28
C LYS A 588 12.97 -6.40 31.53
N THR A 589 12.14 -6.29 32.57
CA THR A 589 12.52 -5.68 33.86
C THR A 589 13.75 -6.35 34.45
N LEU A 590 13.78 -7.68 34.49
CA LEU A 590 14.91 -8.44 35.09
C LEU A 590 16.21 -8.23 34.29
N GLN A 591 16.15 -8.14 32.96
CA GLN A 591 17.32 -7.86 32.11
C GLN A 591 17.89 -6.46 32.41
N ILE A 592 17.02 -5.44 32.57
CA ILE A 592 17.44 -4.09 32.95
C ILE A 592 18.02 -4.07 34.40
N LEU A 593 17.39 -4.75 35.36
CA LEU A 593 17.90 -4.84 36.72
C LEU A 593 19.27 -5.50 36.76
N SER A 594 19.50 -6.51 35.93
CA SER A 594 20.79 -7.17 35.77
C SER A 594 21.88 -6.21 35.27
N LEU A 595 21.50 -5.36 34.27
CA LEU A 595 22.38 -4.31 33.75
C LEU A 595 22.75 -3.30 34.86
N LEU A 596 21.74 -2.76 35.57
CA LEU A 596 21.94 -1.74 36.59
C LEU A 596 22.78 -2.26 37.76
N LEU A 597 22.58 -3.53 38.17
CA LEU A 597 23.37 -4.17 39.18
C LEU A 597 24.81 -4.36 38.72
N SER A 598 25.03 -4.85 37.51
CA SER A 598 26.36 -5.01 36.93
C SER A 598 27.13 -3.69 36.83
N ILE A 599 26.44 -2.58 36.48
CA ILE A 599 27.04 -1.24 36.43
C ILE A 599 27.53 -0.82 37.84
N LYS A 600 26.73 -1.08 38.87
CA LYS A 600 27.09 -0.77 40.23
C LYS A 600 28.33 -1.57 40.67
N GLU A 601 28.30 -2.90 40.46
CA GLU A 601 29.43 -3.78 40.80
C GLU A 601 30.72 -3.40 40.04
N ASP A 602 30.64 -3.04 38.77
CA ASP A 602 31.79 -2.62 37.97
C ASP A 602 32.39 -1.31 38.49
N LYS A 603 31.57 -0.34 38.89
CA LYS A 603 32.01 0.93 39.46
C LYS A 603 32.62 0.79 40.84
N GLU A 604 32.05 -0.07 41.68
CA GLU A 604 32.62 -0.41 43.01
C GLU A 604 33.99 -1.06 42.85
N LYS A 605 34.17 -1.96 41.89
CA LYS A 605 35.46 -2.59 41.59
C LYS A 605 36.50 -1.59 41.05
N ASN A 606 36.09 -0.63 40.25
CA ASN A 606 37.01 0.34 39.63
C ASN A 606 37.28 1.57 40.53
N GLY A 607 36.50 1.76 41.62
CA GLY A 607 36.58 2.95 42.47
C GLY A 607 35.97 4.22 41.80
N ASP A 608 35.11 4.04 40.78
CA ASP A 608 34.46 5.13 40.07
C ASP A 608 33.28 5.69 40.88
N LYS A 609 33.02 7.02 40.72
CA LYS A 609 31.84 7.63 41.31
C LYS A 609 30.57 7.02 40.78
N HIS A 610 29.69 6.56 41.68
CA HIS A 610 28.40 6.05 41.31
C HIS A 610 27.44 7.20 41.01
N ARG A 611 26.71 7.16 39.87
CA ARG A 611 25.65 8.07 39.51
C ARG A 611 24.33 7.33 39.55
N CYS A 612 23.29 8.03 40.02
CA CYS A 612 21.93 7.51 40.07
C CYS A 612 21.38 7.23 38.69
N SER A 613 20.54 6.22 38.56
CA SER A 613 19.79 5.88 37.31
C SER A 613 18.33 6.26 37.46
N LEU A 614 17.67 6.69 36.36
CA LEU A 614 16.28 7.10 36.30
C LEU A 614 15.44 6.07 35.53
N ILE A 615 14.35 5.59 36.15
CA ILE A 615 13.36 4.74 35.50
C ILE A 615 12.06 5.56 35.38
N VAL A 616 11.56 5.69 34.16
CA VAL A 616 10.28 6.35 33.84
C VAL A 616 9.31 5.31 33.30
N CYS A 617 8.18 5.14 33.97
CA CYS A 617 7.19 4.14 33.59
C CYS A 617 5.77 4.67 33.77
N PRO A 618 4.74 4.00 33.24
CA PRO A 618 3.35 4.30 33.58
C PRO A 618 3.13 4.31 35.12
N ALA A 619 2.27 5.21 35.59
CA ALA A 619 2.02 5.37 37.04
C ALA A 619 1.60 4.07 37.76
N SER A 620 0.98 3.16 37.04
CA SER A 620 0.56 1.82 37.51
C SER A 620 1.70 0.84 37.70
N LEU A 621 2.85 1.07 37.05
CA LEU A 621 4.02 0.17 37.09
C LEU A 621 5.07 0.57 38.13
N VAL A 622 4.99 1.78 38.70
CA VAL A 622 5.99 2.32 39.62
C VAL A 622 6.24 1.35 40.80
N TYR A 623 5.20 0.90 41.45
CA TYR A 623 5.30 -0.01 42.58
C TYR A 623 5.69 -1.44 42.17
N ASN A 624 5.34 -1.86 40.97
CA ASN A 624 5.79 -3.15 40.42
C ASN A 624 7.31 -3.16 40.22
N TRP A 625 7.87 -2.08 39.66
CA TRP A 625 9.32 -1.92 39.56
C TRP A 625 10.00 -1.99 40.93
N GLN A 626 9.48 -1.30 41.92
CA GLN A 626 10.00 -1.35 43.31
C GLN A 626 9.94 -2.78 43.86
N HIS A 627 8.81 -3.49 43.64
CA HIS A 627 8.67 -4.87 44.12
C HIS A 627 9.67 -5.80 43.44
N GLU A 628 9.87 -5.70 42.13
CA GLU A 628 10.84 -6.50 41.37
C GLU A 628 12.30 -6.21 41.82
N ILE A 629 12.64 -4.94 42.06
CA ILE A 629 13.94 -4.56 42.62
C ILE A 629 14.18 -5.26 43.99
N LYS A 630 13.23 -5.17 44.92
CA LYS A 630 13.33 -5.80 46.22
C LYS A 630 13.47 -7.32 46.12
N LYS A 631 12.81 -7.94 45.17
CA LYS A 631 12.80 -9.39 44.95
C LYS A 631 14.10 -9.91 44.32
N PHE A 632 14.58 -9.28 43.28
CA PHE A 632 15.67 -9.82 42.42
C PHE A 632 17.01 -9.13 42.68
N THR A 633 17.02 -7.85 43.05
CA THR A 633 18.23 -7.03 43.22
C THR A 633 18.14 -6.17 44.47
N PRO A 634 18.00 -6.79 45.67
CA PRO A 634 17.88 -6.05 46.93
C PRO A 634 19.12 -5.19 47.26
N GLN A 635 20.22 -5.40 46.54
CA GLN A 635 21.47 -4.62 46.67
C GLN A 635 21.30 -3.21 46.06
N LEU A 636 20.33 -3.00 45.18
CA LEU A 636 20.03 -1.70 44.53
C LEU A 636 19.07 -0.92 45.41
N LYS A 637 19.49 0.25 45.87
CA LYS A 637 18.67 1.17 46.67
C LYS A 637 17.81 2.02 45.74
N CYS A 638 16.48 1.91 45.82
CA CYS A 638 15.58 2.66 45.01
C CYS A 638 14.70 3.63 45.82
N GLU A 639 14.53 4.84 45.29
CA GLU A 639 13.63 5.87 45.81
C GLU A 639 12.48 6.14 44.80
N LEU A 640 11.29 6.41 45.32
CA LEU A 640 10.12 6.68 44.49
C LEU A 640 9.84 8.20 44.45
N ALA A 641 10.00 8.82 43.32
CA ALA A 641 9.56 10.22 43.11
C ALA A 641 8.08 10.26 42.73
N VAL A 642 7.21 9.98 43.71
CA VAL A 642 5.74 9.93 43.60
C VAL A 642 5.09 10.66 44.76
N GLY A 643 3.76 10.77 44.80
CA GLY A 643 3.03 11.42 45.87
C GLY A 643 2.84 12.91 45.62
N ILE A 644 2.82 13.71 46.67
CA ILE A 644 2.67 15.19 46.65
C ILE A 644 3.97 15.88 46.20
N LYS A 645 3.87 17.10 45.71
CA LYS A 645 5.02 17.81 45.13
C LYS A 645 6.20 17.97 46.11
N PRO A 646 6.03 18.32 47.40
CA PRO A 646 7.14 18.38 48.32
C PRO A 646 7.93 17.09 48.51
N ASP A 647 7.24 15.93 48.50
CA ASP A 647 7.93 14.63 48.60
C ASP A 647 8.82 14.38 47.41
N ARG A 648 8.34 14.72 46.20
CA ARG A 648 9.10 14.54 44.98
C ARG A 648 10.27 15.52 44.87
N GLU A 649 10.07 16.78 45.31
CA GLU A 649 11.16 17.79 45.40
C GLU A 649 12.25 17.31 46.36
N ARG A 650 11.88 16.70 47.53
CA ARG A 650 12.85 16.13 48.46
C ARG A 650 13.67 15.03 47.79
N VAL A 651 13.02 14.03 47.16
CA VAL A 651 13.72 12.95 46.47
C VAL A 651 14.68 13.46 45.40
N THR A 652 14.31 14.50 44.66
CA THR A 652 15.15 15.06 43.57
C THR A 652 16.25 15.99 44.08
N SER A 653 16.04 16.69 45.21
CA SER A 653 17.03 17.60 45.80
C SER A 653 18.04 16.89 46.72
N GLU A 654 17.65 15.79 47.35
CA GLU A 654 18.47 14.94 48.21
C GLU A 654 19.10 13.76 47.49
N ILE A 655 19.22 13.83 46.14
CA ILE A 655 19.92 12.81 45.36
C ILE A 655 21.39 12.79 45.83
N ASP A 656 21.65 11.93 46.78
CA ASP A 656 23.01 11.59 47.18
C ASP A 656 23.48 10.45 46.27
N GLU A 657 24.40 10.75 45.38
CA GLU A 657 24.95 9.81 44.41
C GLU A 657 25.50 8.52 45.07
N GLU A 658 25.82 8.57 46.35
CA GLU A 658 26.33 7.43 47.12
C GLU A 658 25.22 6.66 47.86
N LYS A 659 24.02 7.24 48.03
CA LYS A 659 22.91 6.63 48.78
C LYS A 659 21.80 6.04 47.94
N THR A 660 21.56 6.57 46.74
CA THR A 660 20.47 6.16 45.88
C THR A 660 20.97 5.67 44.52
N ASP A 661 20.69 4.42 44.20
CA ASP A 661 21.08 3.79 42.92
C ASP A 661 20.05 4.07 41.82
N ILE A 662 18.76 4.09 42.17
CA ILE A 662 17.65 4.17 41.22
C ILE A 662 16.56 5.13 41.74
N ILE A 663 16.12 6.03 40.89
CA ILE A 663 14.88 6.79 41.05
C ILE A 663 13.84 6.30 40.06
N ILE A 664 12.60 6.09 40.57
CA ILE A 664 11.48 5.66 39.77
C ILE A 664 10.40 6.74 39.79
N THR A 665 9.94 7.16 38.62
CA THR A 665 8.84 8.13 38.48
C THR A 665 7.91 7.78 37.33
N SER A 666 6.78 8.49 37.21
CA SER A 666 5.87 8.30 36.09
C SER A 666 6.00 9.40 35.03
N TYR A 667 5.59 9.10 33.79
CA TYR A 667 5.60 10.06 32.68
C TYR A 667 4.90 11.38 33.01
N ASP A 668 3.73 11.33 33.65
CA ASP A 668 2.97 12.53 34.00
C ASP A 668 3.64 13.35 35.09
N LEU A 669 4.24 12.69 36.10
CA LEU A 669 4.96 13.37 37.17
C LEU A 669 6.25 13.98 36.62
N LEU A 670 7.00 13.25 35.83
CA LEU A 670 8.21 13.76 35.19
C LEU A 670 7.91 15.02 34.35
N ARG A 671 6.80 15.01 33.58
CA ARG A 671 6.37 16.18 32.80
C ARG A 671 6.02 17.39 33.68
N ARG A 672 5.36 17.15 34.82
CA ARG A 672 4.99 18.23 35.78
C ARG A 672 6.21 18.83 36.46
N ASP A 673 7.21 18.01 36.73
CA ASP A 673 8.40 18.34 37.51
C ASP A 673 9.65 18.51 36.63
N ALA A 674 9.47 18.79 35.32
CA ALA A 674 10.54 18.87 34.32
C ALA A 674 11.73 19.76 34.75
N GLU A 675 11.46 20.90 35.41
CA GLU A 675 12.50 21.82 35.86
C GLU A 675 13.39 21.21 36.97
N LEU A 676 12.88 20.28 37.79
CA LEU A 676 13.67 19.60 38.81
C LEU A 676 14.72 18.67 38.21
N TYR A 677 14.42 18.07 37.06
CA TYR A 677 15.29 17.12 36.39
C TYR A 677 16.24 17.74 35.36
N LYS A 678 16.03 19.00 34.98
CA LYS A 678 16.74 19.70 33.89
C LYS A 678 18.26 19.75 34.05
N TYR A 679 18.71 19.90 35.29
CA TYR A 679 20.14 20.04 35.62
C TYR A 679 20.77 18.76 36.15
N LEU A 680 19.98 17.70 36.30
CA LEU A 680 20.46 16.40 36.75
C LEU A 680 21.03 15.62 35.56
N SER A 681 22.04 14.80 35.84
CA SER A 681 22.64 13.88 34.85
C SER A 681 22.67 12.48 35.44
N PHE A 682 22.05 11.54 34.73
CA PHE A 682 21.89 10.18 35.18
C PHE A 682 22.92 9.22 34.55
N GLU A 683 23.24 8.11 35.22
CA GLU A 683 24.02 7.03 34.65
C GLU A 683 23.26 6.33 33.53
N CYS A 684 22.04 5.86 33.85
CA CYS A 684 21.12 5.29 32.87
C CYS A 684 19.77 5.98 33.00
N MET A 685 19.11 6.16 31.85
CA MET A 685 17.69 6.53 31.82
C MET A 685 16.94 5.45 31.06
N ILE A 686 16.02 4.77 31.76
CA ILE A 686 15.22 3.69 31.20
C ILE A 686 13.77 4.15 31.12
N ILE A 687 13.15 4.02 29.97
CA ILE A 687 11.71 4.26 29.81
C ILE A 687 11.01 2.94 29.57
N ASP A 688 9.96 2.66 30.36
CA ASP A 688 9.13 1.47 30.19
C ASP A 688 7.81 1.84 29.51
N GLU A 689 7.29 0.93 28.67
CA GLU A 689 6.16 1.17 27.78
C GLU A 689 6.39 2.42 26.90
N ALA A 690 7.46 2.36 26.09
CA ALA A 690 7.97 3.50 25.31
C ALA A 690 6.94 4.11 24.35
N GLN A 691 5.84 3.43 24.05
CA GLN A 691 4.73 4.00 23.27
C GLN A 691 4.12 5.27 23.90
N PHE A 692 4.40 5.58 25.17
CA PHE A 692 4.00 6.85 25.78
C PHE A 692 4.66 8.07 25.14
N ILE A 693 5.81 7.90 24.49
CA ILE A 693 6.53 8.97 23.78
C ILE A 693 6.45 8.84 22.25
N LYS A 694 5.58 7.98 21.71
CA LYS A 694 5.43 7.73 20.26
C LYS A 694 5.11 8.98 19.43
N ASN A 695 4.44 9.97 20.01
CA ASN A 695 4.19 11.24 19.36
C ASN A 695 5.24 12.28 19.80
N PRO A 696 6.16 12.68 18.90
CA PRO A 696 7.28 13.57 19.22
C PRO A 696 6.86 14.98 19.62
N THR A 697 5.65 15.41 19.28
CA THR A 697 5.16 16.78 19.52
C THR A 697 4.63 16.98 20.94
N THR A 698 4.36 15.89 21.67
CA THR A 698 3.80 15.96 23.03
C THR A 698 4.80 16.51 24.04
N GLN A 699 4.28 17.18 25.07
CA GLN A 699 5.12 17.70 26.15
C GLN A 699 5.83 16.57 26.91
N VAL A 700 5.20 15.40 27.05
CA VAL A 700 5.81 14.21 27.67
C VAL A 700 7.05 13.79 26.87
N ALA A 701 6.94 13.63 25.55
CA ALA A 701 8.06 13.24 24.71
C ALA A 701 9.22 14.28 24.79
N LYS A 702 8.90 15.56 24.72
CA LYS A 702 9.88 16.64 24.81
C LYS A 702 10.62 16.63 26.17
N THR A 703 9.89 16.46 27.27
CA THR A 703 10.48 16.38 28.61
C THR A 703 11.40 15.17 28.74
N VAL A 704 10.93 13.98 28.35
CA VAL A 704 11.71 12.72 28.42
C VAL A 704 13.00 12.82 27.60
N LYS A 705 12.94 13.36 26.37
CA LYS A 705 14.09 13.52 25.49
C LYS A 705 15.10 14.54 26.03
N GLY A 706 14.65 15.56 26.73
CA GLY A 706 15.49 16.64 27.28
C GLY A 706 16.35 16.24 28.48
N ILE A 707 16.11 15.11 29.13
CA ILE A 707 16.88 14.66 30.29
C ILE A 707 18.22 14.06 29.85
N LYS A 708 19.29 14.44 30.57
CA LYS A 708 20.66 13.99 30.32
C LYS A 708 20.93 12.65 31.00
N ALA A 709 21.43 11.68 30.24
CA ALA A 709 21.92 10.40 30.77
C ALA A 709 23.03 9.85 29.88
N SER A 710 23.97 9.11 30.49
CA SER A 710 25.09 8.50 29.77
C SER A 710 24.62 7.33 28.90
N PHE A 711 23.54 6.63 29.28
CA PHE A 711 22.93 5.56 28.55
C PHE A 711 21.42 5.68 28.56
N LYS A 712 20.78 5.52 27.41
CA LYS A 712 19.32 5.56 27.28
C LYS A 712 18.79 4.28 26.65
N ALA A 713 17.81 3.64 27.32
CA ALA A 713 17.16 2.46 26.76
C ALA A 713 15.63 2.58 26.87
N ALA A 714 14.94 2.03 25.89
CA ALA A 714 13.49 1.99 25.81
C ALA A 714 13.00 0.54 25.87
N LEU A 715 11.98 0.30 26.70
CA LEU A 715 11.30 -0.99 26.83
C LEU A 715 9.92 -0.89 26.21
N THR A 716 9.58 -1.83 25.33
CA THR A 716 8.24 -1.92 24.74
C THR A 716 7.98 -3.34 24.26
N GLY A 717 6.72 -3.78 24.26
CA GLY A 717 6.32 -5.02 23.58
C GLY A 717 6.00 -4.80 22.10
N THR A 718 5.82 -3.53 21.71
CA THR A 718 5.41 -3.13 20.35
C THR A 718 6.15 -1.87 19.93
N PRO A 719 7.34 -1.97 19.33
CA PRO A 719 8.15 -0.80 18.95
C PRO A 719 7.48 0.02 17.83
N ILE A 720 6.62 -0.61 17.04
CA ILE A 720 5.81 0.01 16.00
C ILE A 720 4.38 -0.50 16.17
N GLU A 721 3.43 0.39 16.45
CA GLU A 721 2.01 0.04 16.54
C GLU A 721 1.26 0.46 15.26
N ASN A 722 1.50 1.68 14.78
CA ASN A 722 0.69 2.26 13.71
C ASN A 722 1.49 3.03 12.64
N ARG A 723 2.68 3.55 12.94
CA ARG A 723 3.44 4.42 12.02
C ARG A 723 4.94 4.35 12.26
N LEU A 724 5.73 4.55 11.19
CA LEU A 724 7.19 4.67 11.28
C LEU A 724 7.64 5.87 12.12
N SER A 725 6.85 6.94 12.16
CA SER A 725 7.10 8.10 13.04
C SER A 725 7.10 7.77 14.54
N GLU A 726 6.44 6.68 14.96
CA GLU A 726 6.49 6.19 16.35
C GLU A 726 7.88 5.62 16.65
N LEU A 727 8.43 4.81 15.75
CA LEU A 727 9.78 4.28 15.82
C LEU A 727 10.82 5.41 15.84
N TRP A 728 10.68 6.38 14.92
CA TRP A 728 11.55 7.56 14.91
C TRP A 728 11.57 8.29 16.26
N SER A 729 10.42 8.46 16.90
CA SER A 729 10.35 9.17 18.18
C SER A 729 11.08 8.42 19.32
N ILE A 730 11.03 7.08 19.33
CA ILE A 730 11.75 6.25 20.30
C ILE A 730 13.25 6.27 20.03
N PHE A 731 13.66 6.18 18.75
CA PHE A 731 15.08 6.29 18.37
C PHE A 731 15.67 7.66 18.72
N ASP A 732 14.92 8.74 18.49
CA ASP A 732 15.34 10.09 18.84
C ASP A 732 15.49 10.30 20.37
N TYR A 733 14.79 9.50 21.20
CA TYR A 733 15.04 9.41 22.62
C TYR A 733 16.33 8.63 22.93
N CYS A 734 16.50 7.45 22.34
CA CYS A 734 17.67 6.57 22.61
C CYS A 734 18.98 7.18 22.06
N MET A 735 18.94 7.67 20.83
CA MET A 735 20.07 8.19 20.06
C MET A 735 19.63 9.38 19.20
N PRO A 736 19.62 10.61 19.77
CA PRO A 736 19.15 11.79 19.06
C PRO A 736 19.88 11.99 17.72
N GLY A 737 19.09 12.16 16.65
CA GLY A 737 19.63 12.37 15.31
C GLY A 737 20.07 11.11 14.56
N TYR A 738 19.99 9.91 15.13
CA TYR A 738 20.36 8.65 14.45
C TYR A 738 19.53 8.41 13.20
N LEU A 739 18.22 8.52 13.29
CA LEU A 739 17.29 8.44 12.15
C LEU A 739 16.98 9.83 11.60
N PHE A 740 17.98 10.69 11.40
CA PHE A 740 17.85 12.06 10.88
C PHE A 740 16.94 12.97 11.72
N ASN A 741 16.72 14.22 11.25
CA ASN A 741 15.62 15.02 11.79
C ASN A 741 14.26 14.50 11.28
N TYR A 742 13.16 14.85 11.95
CA TYR A 742 11.84 14.31 11.62
C TYR A 742 11.38 14.62 10.19
N LYS A 743 11.73 15.79 9.66
CA LYS A 743 11.38 16.19 8.30
C LYS A 743 12.09 15.30 7.28
N SER A 744 13.40 15.13 7.41
CA SER A 744 14.20 14.27 6.53
C SER A 744 13.78 12.79 6.63
N PHE A 745 13.50 12.29 7.84
CA PHE A 745 13.00 10.93 8.04
C PHE A 745 11.66 10.72 7.32
N LYS A 746 10.74 11.69 7.43
CA LYS A 746 9.44 11.61 6.77
C LYS A 746 9.55 11.61 5.25
N GLU A 747 10.37 12.49 4.69
CA GLU A 747 10.51 12.67 3.24
C GLU A 747 11.28 11.52 2.59
N ARG A 748 12.28 10.93 3.28
CA ARG A 748 13.17 9.92 2.73
C ARG A 748 12.77 8.50 3.04
N ILE A 749 12.19 8.26 4.21
CA ILE A 749 11.89 6.91 4.69
C ILE A 749 10.39 6.70 4.83
N GLU A 750 9.69 7.56 5.61
CA GLU A 750 8.28 7.31 5.91
C GLU A 750 7.39 7.38 4.65
N ILE A 751 7.54 8.39 3.78
CA ILE A 751 6.74 8.52 2.56
C ILE A 751 7.11 7.44 1.53
N PRO A 752 8.38 7.24 1.12
CA PRO A 752 8.74 6.20 0.18
C PRO A 752 8.26 4.81 0.61
N VAL A 753 8.48 4.45 1.87
CA VAL A 753 8.06 3.14 2.39
C VAL A 753 6.54 3.00 2.49
N THR A 754 5.81 4.05 2.94
CA THR A 754 4.38 3.91 3.26
C THR A 754 3.43 4.31 2.14
N VAL A 755 3.85 5.17 1.21
CA VAL A 755 3.03 5.69 0.11
C VAL A 755 3.48 5.07 -1.22
N ASP A 756 4.79 5.03 -1.47
CA ASP A 756 5.34 4.59 -2.74
C ASP A 756 5.66 3.09 -2.76
N GLY A 757 5.65 2.42 -1.58
CA GLY A 757 5.92 0.98 -1.45
C GLY A 757 7.38 0.61 -1.74
N ASP A 758 8.33 1.51 -1.44
CA ASP A 758 9.75 1.32 -1.73
C ASP A 758 10.38 0.28 -0.80
N ASN A 759 10.64 -0.90 -1.34
CA ASN A 759 11.21 -2.03 -0.63
C ASN A 759 12.71 -1.86 -0.34
N GLU A 760 13.44 -1.17 -1.17
CA GLU A 760 14.89 -0.93 -0.96
C GLU A 760 15.09 -0.04 0.27
N GLU A 761 14.30 1.04 0.39
CA GLU A 761 14.37 1.95 1.53
C GLU A 761 13.87 1.28 2.84
N MET A 762 12.91 0.35 2.74
CA MET A 762 12.50 -0.46 3.88
C MET A 762 13.62 -1.36 4.37
N GLU A 763 14.30 -2.08 3.48
CA GLU A 763 15.44 -2.95 3.84
C GLU A 763 16.63 -2.13 4.37
N HIS A 764 16.84 -0.93 3.82
CA HIS A 764 17.82 0.01 4.35
C HIS A 764 17.49 0.41 5.79
N LEU A 765 16.25 0.81 6.08
CA LEU A 765 15.81 1.13 7.45
C LEU A 765 15.99 -0.07 8.39
N LYS A 766 15.62 -1.28 7.96
CA LYS A 766 15.80 -2.50 8.76
C LYS A 766 17.26 -2.73 9.14
N ARG A 767 18.20 -2.60 8.19
CA ARG A 767 19.64 -2.74 8.46
C ARG A 767 20.12 -1.69 9.46
N MET A 768 19.71 -0.44 9.30
CA MET A 768 20.05 0.63 10.24
C MET A 768 19.60 0.32 11.66
N ILE A 769 18.37 -0.12 11.87
CA ILE A 769 17.79 -0.27 13.22
C ILE A 769 18.13 -1.60 13.89
N SER A 770 18.40 -2.66 13.13
CA SER A 770 18.59 -4.03 13.65
C SER A 770 19.63 -4.16 14.77
N PRO A 771 20.77 -3.45 14.79
CA PRO A 771 21.76 -3.56 15.89
C PRO A 771 21.22 -3.00 17.22
N PHE A 772 20.25 -2.09 17.18
CA PHE A 772 19.74 -1.31 18.32
C PHE A 772 18.34 -1.73 18.78
N VAL A 773 17.75 -2.75 18.13
CA VAL A 773 16.44 -3.29 18.49
C VAL A 773 16.55 -4.78 18.73
N LEU A 774 16.39 -5.20 19.99
CA LEU A 774 16.31 -6.61 20.31
C LEU A 774 14.86 -7.02 20.53
N ARG A 775 14.34 -7.86 19.62
CA ARG A 775 12.97 -8.39 19.68
C ARG A 775 12.98 -9.91 19.65
N ARG A 776 12.33 -10.52 20.63
CA ARG A 776 12.15 -11.98 20.69
C ARG A 776 10.69 -12.30 20.98
N LEU A 777 10.16 -13.30 20.30
CA LEU A 777 8.81 -13.77 20.50
C LEU A 777 8.77 -14.89 21.55
N LYS A 778 7.70 -14.98 22.32
CA LYS A 778 7.51 -16.03 23.34
C LYS A 778 7.67 -17.43 22.74
N LYS A 779 7.09 -17.69 21.60
CA LYS A 779 7.14 -18.97 20.88
C LYS A 779 8.56 -19.43 20.52
N ASP A 780 9.50 -18.49 20.35
CA ASP A 780 10.87 -18.80 19.95
C ASP A 780 11.77 -19.14 21.13
N VAL A 781 11.51 -18.53 22.31
CA VAL A 781 12.41 -18.59 23.48
C VAL A 781 11.85 -19.33 24.69
N LEU A 782 10.52 -19.53 24.78
CA LEU A 782 9.85 -20.21 25.89
C LEU A 782 9.20 -21.52 25.42
N LYS A 783 9.98 -22.59 25.26
CA LYS A 783 9.48 -23.91 24.89
C LYS A 783 8.64 -24.58 26.01
N ASP A 784 8.80 -24.12 27.24
CA ASP A 784 8.11 -24.66 28.44
C ASP A 784 6.76 -23.96 28.72
N LEU A 785 6.40 -22.89 27.98
CA LEU A 785 5.12 -22.20 28.18
C LEU A 785 4.02 -22.98 27.46
N PRO A 786 2.90 -23.33 28.15
CA PRO A 786 1.76 -23.97 27.50
C PRO A 786 1.23 -23.15 26.32
N ASP A 787 0.61 -23.83 25.39
CA ASP A 787 0.02 -23.19 24.20
C ASP A 787 -1.07 -22.18 24.55
N LYS A 788 -1.26 -21.22 23.67
CA LYS A 788 -2.36 -20.27 23.68
C LYS A 788 -3.31 -20.58 22.53
N LEU A 789 -4.56 -20.93 22.87
CA LEU A 789 -5.61 -21.15 21.90
C LEU A 789 -6.49 -19.90 21.80
N GLU A 790 -6.76 -19.43 20.59
CA GLU A 790 -7.65 -18.30 20.35
C GLU A 790 -8.86 -18.74 19.54
N GLU A 791 -10.05 -18.45 20.05
CA GLU A 791 -11.31 -18.83 19.43
C GLU A 791 -12.26 -17.62 19.36
N THR A 792 -12.92 -17.44 18.23
CA THR A 792 -13.94 -16.40 18.05
C THR A 792 -15.32 -17.03 18.17
N ILE A 793 -16.07 -16.63 19.18
CA ILE A 793 -17.45 -17.09 19.40
C ILE A 793 -18.40 -16.05 18.83
N VAL A 794 -19.22 -16.46 17.89
CA VAL A 794 -20.20 -15.61 17.21
C VAL A 794 -21.57 -15.76 17.86
N ALA A 795 -22.10 -14.68 18.44
CA ALA A 795 -23.44 -14.60 19.01
C ALA A 795 -24.41 -13.94 18.02
N GLN A 796 -25.68 -14.30 18.09
CA GLN A 796 -26.75 -13.65 17.32
C GLN A 796 -27.51 -12.67 18.20
N MET A 797 -27.85 -11.50 17.67
CA MET A 797 -28.64 -10.49 18.36
C MET A 797 -30.05 -11.00 18.67
N THR A 798 -30.64 -10.58 19.79
CA THR A 798 -32.10 -10.70 20.01
C THR A 798 -32.84 -9.81 18.99
N LYS A 799 -34.04 -10.15 18.60
CA LYS A 799 -34.80 -9.35 17.62
C LYS A 799 -34.92 -7.86 18.02
N PRO A 800 -35.25 -7.49 19.28
CA PRO A 800 -35.27 -6.09 19.67
C PRO A 800 -33.90 -5.40 19.59
N GLN A 801 -32.80 -6.10 19.90
CA GLN A 801 -31.46 -5.61 19.80
C GLN A 801 -31.07 -5.34 18.35
N GLU A 802 -31.43 -6.24 17.43
CA GLU A 802 -31.15 -6.14 16.00
C GLU A 802 -31.88 -4.95 15.36
N GLU A 803 -33.13 -4.71 15.70
CA GLU A 803 -33.91 -3.57 15.21
C GLU A 803 -33.26 -2.23 15.58
N LEU A 804 -32.85 -2.09 16.84
CA LEU A 804 -32.13 -0.90 17.31
C LEU A 804 -30.77 -0.73 16.61
N TYR A 805 -30.03 -1.81 16.45
CA TYR A 805 -28.75 -1.79 15.77
C TYR A 805 -28.90 -1.34 14.31
N ARG A 806 -29.83 -1.91 13.55
CA ARG A 806 -30.11 -1.56 12.15
C ARG A 806 -30.55 -0.09 12.00
N ALA A 807 -31.38 0.42 12.90
CA ALA A 807 -31.78 1.83 12.88
C ALA A 807 -30.58 2.78 13.05
N HIS A 808 -29.66 2.45 13.96
CA HIS A 808 -28.42 3.23 14.15
C HIS A 808 -27.47 3.12 12.95
N VAL A 809 -27.28 1.94 12.36
CA VAL A 809 -26.47 1.78 11.15
C VAL A 809 -26.99 2.67 10.02
N GLN A 810 -28.29 2.67 9.76
CA GLN A 810 -28.88 3.54 8.73
C GLN A 810 -28.64 5.02 9.00
N ARG A 811 -28.77 5.45 10.27
CA ARG A 811 -28.47 6.83 10.67
C ARG A 811 -27.04 7.20 10.38
N VAL A 812 -26.07 6.32 10.72
CA VAL A 812 -24.65 6.59 10.49
C VAL A 812 -24.33 6.60 9.00
N LYS A 813 -24.90 5.69 8.21
CA LYS A 813 -24.77 5.69 6.75
C LYS A 813 -25.25 7.00 6.12
N LEU A 814 -26.40 7.51 6.55
CA LEU A 814 -26.92 8.79 6.08
C LEU A 814 -25.96 9.94 6.44
N LEU A 815 -25.39 9.95 7.65
CA LEU A 815 -24.43 10.96 8.09
C LEU A 815 -23.13 10.94 7.25
N VAL A 816 -22.65 9.75 6.88
CA VAL A 816 -21.40 9.60 6.10
C VAL A 816 -21.65 9.91 4.62
N ASN A 817 -22.76 9.42 4.05
CA ASN A 817 -23.09 9.61 2.62
C ASN A 817 -23.41 11.07 2.27
N SER A 818 -23.99 11.85 3.21
CA SER A 818 -24.34 13.25 3.00
C SER A 818 -23.14 14.22 2.99
N LYS A 819 -21.90 13.74 3.20
CA LYS A 819 -20.71 14.55 3.43
C LYS A 819 -19.60 14.27 2.43
N ASP A 820 -18.87 15.32 2.04
CA ASP A 820 -17.64 15.21 1.25
C ASP A 820 -16.49 14.69 2.13
N GLU A 821 -15.38 14.21 1.52
CA GLU A 821 -14.20 13.73 2.26
C GLU A 821 -13.62 14.77 3.26
N LYS A 822 -13.64 16.04 2.89
CA LYS A 822 -13.19 17.14 3.76
C LYS A 822 -14.12 17.34 4.96
N GLU A 823 -15.41 17.18 4.76
CA GLU A 823 -16.43 17.26 5.81
C GLU A 823 -16.41 16.04 6.72
N VAL A 824 -16.20 14.83 6.18
CA VAL A 824 -15.99 13.60 6.94
C VAL A 824 -14.77 13.75 7.84
N THR A 825 -13.70 14.36 7.34
CA THR A 825 -12.49 14.64 8.14
C THR A 825 -12.75 15.63 9.27
N ARG A 826 -13.56 16.69 9.02
CA ARG A 826 -13.93 17.68 10.02
C ARG A 826 -14.82 17.10 11.11
N ASP A 827 -15.81 16.30 10.73
CA ASP A 827 -16.81 15.76 11.64
C ASP A 827 -16.49 14.36 12.17
N ARG A 828 -15.23 13.93 12.00
CA ARG A 828 -14.70 12.63 12.40
C ARG A 828 -15.01 12.25 13.85
N ILE A 829 -14.98 13.23 14.77
CA ILE A 829 -15.27 12.97 16.19
C ILE A 829 -16.73 12.52 16.37
N ALA A 830 -17.68 13.15 15.67
CA ALA A 830 -19.09 12.79 15.72
C ALA A 830 -19.33 11.38 15.12
N ILE A 831 -18.68 11.06 14.00
CA ILE A 831 -18.75 9.73 13.38
C ILE A 831 -18.20 8.66 14.33
N LEU A 832 -17.04 8.89 14.96
CA LEU A 832 -16.44 7.97 15.93
C LEU A 832 -17.34 7.78 17.17
N ALA A 833 -18.06 8.80 17.59
CA ALA A 833 -19.04 8.69 18.69
C ALA A 833 -20.22 7.76 18.30
N GLU A 834 -20.73 7.88 17.06
CA GLU A 834 -21.80 7.00 16.59
C GLU A 834 -21.30 5.55 16.38
N LEU A 835 -20.08 5.35 15.88
CA LEU A 835 -19.48 4.01 15.83
C LEU A 835 -19.31 3.39 17.23
N THR A 836 -19.02 4.22 18.23
CA THR A 836 -18.94 3.78 19.63
C THR A 836 -20.32 3.35 20.12
N ARG A 837 -21.39 4.06 19.77
CA ARG A 837 -22.78 3.66 20.10
C ARG A 837 -23.16 2.34 19.43
N LEU A 838 -22.80 2.13 18.16
CA LEU A 838 -23.04 0.83 17.50
C LEU A 838 -22.37 -0.33 18.25
N ARG A 839 -21.16 -0.12 18.76
CA ARG A 839 -20.44 -1.12 19.56
C ARG A 839 -21.10 -1.34 20.93
N GLN A 840 -21.62 -0.30 21.55
CA GLN A 840 -22.41 -0.41 22.80
C GLN A 840 -23.69 -1.20 22.58
N LEU A 841 -24.39 -1.01 21.43
CA LEU A 841 -25.55 -1.81 21.05
C LEU A 841 -25.21 -3.28 20.84
N CYS A 842 -24.02 -3.60 20.32
CA CYS A 842 -23.55 -4.97 20.24
C CYS A 842 -23.32 -5.60 21.61
N CYS A 843 -22.89 -4.82 22.59
CA CYS A 843 -22.65 -5.27 23.95
C CYS A 843 -23.97 -5.49 24.73
N ASP A 844 -24.73 -4.41 24.89
CA ASP A 844 -26.03 -4.37 25.55
C ASP A 844 -26.74 -3.04 25.22
N PRO A 845 -27.91 -3.04 24.58
CA PRO A 845 -28.65 -1.81 24.31
C PRO A 845 -28.99 -0.98 25.54
N GLY A 846 -29.08 -1.60 26.70
CA GLY A 846 -29.26 -0.90 27.96
C GLY A 846 -28.10 -0.02 28.40
N LEU A 847 -26.97 -0.01 27.67
CA LEU A 847 -25.92 0.98 27.83
C LEU A 847 -26.27 2.37 27.24
N ILE A 848 -27.30 2.42 26.40
CA ILE A 848 -27.78 3.62 25.72
C ILE A 848 -29.20 3.97 26.13
N TYR A 849 -30.05 2.94 26.35
CA TYR A 849 -31.46 3.08 26.64
C TYR A 849 -31.76 2.51 28.03
N ASP A 850 -32.04 3.36 28.99
CA ASP A 850 -32.25 2.96 30.40
C ASP A 850 -33.49 2.01 30.57
N ASP A 851 -34.51 2.19 29.74
CA ASP A 851 -35.77 1.41 29.79
C ASP A 851 -35.74 0.14 28.91
N TYR A 852 -34.56 -0.25 28.40
CA TYR A 852 -34.44 -1.42 27.54
C TYR A 852 -34.53 -2.73 28.35
N ASP A 853 -35.50 -3.59 28.01
CA ASP A 853 -35.77 -4.90 28.65
C ASP A 853 -35.68 -6.09 27.65
N GLY A 854 -35.29 -5.83 26.40
CA GLY A 854 -35.27 -6.83 25.29
C GLY A 854 -34.19 -7.90 25.39
N GLY A 855 -33.40 -7.95 26.48
CA GLY A 855 -32.31 -8.90 26.67
C GLY A 855 -31.04 -8.58 25.85
N ALA A 856 -29.92 -9.13 26.23
CA ALA A 856 -28.64 -8.96 25.53
C ALA A 856 -27.96 -10.31 25.34
N ALA A 857 -27.93 -10.82 24.12
CA ALA A 857 -27.47 -12.18 23.80
C ALA A 857 -26.04 -12.48 24.29
N LYS A 858 -25.12 -11.47 24.21
CA LYS A 858 -23.77 -11.62 24.74
C LYS A 858 -23.70 -11.76 26.26
N VAL A 859 -24.61 -11.10 26.99
CA VAL A 859 -24.64 -11.21 28.45
C VAL A 859 -24.97 -12.62 28.84
N ASP A 860 -26.03 -13.19 28.27
CA ASP A 860 -26.49 -14.55 28.61
C ASP A 860 -25.41 -15.57 28.21
N LEU A 861 -24.80 -15.43 27.04
CA LEU A 861 -23.69 -16.27 26.56
C LEU A 861 -22.49 -16.24 27.54
N VAL A 862 -22.03 -15.05 27.93
CA VAL A 862 -20.85 -14.95 28.81
C VAL A 862 -21.09 -15.50 30.20
N ILE A 863 -22.32 -15.33 30.74
CA ILE A 863 -22.68 -15.92 32.03
C ILE A 863 -22.70 -17.45 31.96
N GLU A 864 -23.21 -18.03 30.89
CA GLU A 864 -23.20 -19.48 30.66
C GLU A 864 -21.76 -20.01 30.56
N MET A 865 -20.90 -19.35 29.79
CA MET A 865 -19.49 -19.69 29.69
C MET A 865 -18.76 -19.64 31.04
N ILE A 866 -19.01 -18.60 31.84
CA ILE A 866 -18.42 -18.46 33.17
C ILE A 866 -18.90 -19.56 34.11
N LYS A 867 -20.20 -19.93 34.11
CA LYS A 867 -20.72 -21.03 34.90
C LYS A 867 -20.05 -22.34 34.53
N SER A 868 -19.97 -22.66 33.25
CA SER A 868 -19.32 -23.87 32.77
C SER A 868 -17.83 -23.93 33.14
N ALA A 869 -17.12 -22.78 33.04
CA ALA A 869 -15.72 -22.65 33.45
C ALA A 869 -15.53 -22.86 34.94
N ALA A 870 -16.39 -22.25 35.78
CA ALA A 870 -16.35 -22.38 37.23
C ALA A 870 -16.65 -23.81 37.70
N GLU A 871 -17.62 -24.49 37.08
CA GLU A 871 -17.98 -25.90 37.38
C GLU A 871 -16.80 -26.83 36.99
N SER A 872 -16.02 -26.49 36.00
CA SER A 872 -14.86 -27.23 35.54
C SER A 872 -13.59 -26.90 36.32
N GLY A 873 -13.65 -25.98 37.29
CA GLY A 873 -12.53 -25.56 38.13
C GLY A 873 -11.56 -24.60 37.44
N HIS A 874 -11.97 -23.95 36.37
CA HIS A 874 -11.18 -22.95 35.64
C HIS A 874 -11.42 -21.54 36.16
N LYS A 875 -10.40 -20.67 36.09
CA LYS A 875 -10.51 -19.26 36.44
C LYS A 875 -10.54 -18.37 35.18
N VAL A 876 -11.43 -17.41 35.17
CA VAL A 876 -11.77 -16.57 34.03
C VAL A 876 -11.32 -15.13 34.24
N LEU A 877 -10.58 -14.56 33.28
CA LEU A 877 -10.40 -13.12 33.13
C LEU A 877 -11.38 -12.57 32.11
N LEU A 878 -12.26 -11.68 32.52
CA LEU A 878 -13.25 -11.04 31.66
C LEU A 878 -12.87 -9.59 31.41
N PHE A 879 -12.55 -9.27 30.16
CA PHE A 879 -12.15 -7.94 29.74
C PHE A 879 -13.24 -7.22 28.95
N SER A 880 -13.50 -5.95 29.30
CA SER A 880 -14.29 -5.02 28.51
C SER A 880 -13.69 -3.62 28.53
N GLN A 881 -13.88 -2.87 27.43
CA GLN A 881 -13.47 -1.45 27.40
C GLN A 881 -14.48 -0.55 28.09
N PHE A 882 -15.77 -0.95 28.16
CA PHE A 882 -16.84 -0.20 28.76
C PHE A 882 -16.98 -0.55 30.24
N THR A 883 -16.64 0.38 31.12
CA THR A 883 -16.78 0.17 32.57
C THR A 883 -18.25 -0.02 32.98
N SER A 884 -19.18 0.72 32.32
CA SER A 884 -20.61 0.55 32.51
C SER A 884 -21.10 -0.86 32.12
N MET A 885 -20.44 -1.50 31.12
CA MET A 885 -20.75 -2.91 30.81
C MET A 885 -20.28 -3.86 31.91
N LEU A 886 -19.08 -3.62 32.46
CA LEU A 886 -18.55 -4.41 33.56
C LEU A 886 -19.47 -4.30 34.80
N ASP A 887 -19.99 -3.11 35.10
CA ASP A 887 -20.95 -2.92 36.20
C ASP A 887 -22.24 -3.75 35.99
N ARG A 888 -22.77 -3.83 34.74
CA ARG A 888 -23.93 -4.67 34.42
C ARG A 888 -23.60 -6.16 34.51
N LEU A 889 -22.44 -6.59 34.05
CA LEU A 889 -22.00 -7.98 34.15
C LEU A 889 -21.80 -8.40 35.60
N VAL A 890 -21.22 -7.55 36.44
CA VAL A 890 -21.07 -7.76 37.89
C VAL A 890 -22.42 -7.91 38.56
N GLN A 891 -23.38 -7.05 38.25
CA GLN A 891 -24.75 -7.18 38.77
C GLN A 891 -25.42 -8.51 38.36
N ARG A 892 -25.17 -8.98 37.14
CA ARG A 892 -25.69 -10.26 36.65
C ARG A 892 -25.01 -11.44 37.35
N LEU A 893 -23.65 -11.40 37.49
CA LEU A 893 -22.90 -12.41 38.24
C LEU A 893 -23.36 -12.51 39.70
N ALA A 894 -23.61 -11.38 40.35
CA ALA A 894 -24.14 -11.36 41.71
C ALA A 894 -25.54 -11.98 41.82
N LYS A 895 -26.42 -11.77 40.82
CA LYS A 895 -27.76 -12.43 40.77
C LYS A 895 -27.68 -13.95 40.62
N GLU A 896 -26.59 -14.44 39.98
CA GLU A 896 -26.36 -15.86 39.76
C GLU A 896 -25.48 -16.50 40.86
N ASP A 897 -25.20 -15.75 41.97
CA ASP A 897 -24.36 -16.13 43.11
C ASP A 897 -22.93 -16.54 42.74
N ILE A 898 -22.38 -15.93 41.67
CA ILE A 898 -21.02 -16.19 41.22
C ILE A 898 -20.05 -15.17 41.86
N LYS A 899 -19.07 -15.66 42.64
CA LYS A 899 -18.03 -14.83 43.23
C LYS A 899 -17.18 -14.17 42.16
N HIS A 900 -16.83 -12.91 42.31
CA HIS A 900 -16.04 -12.16 41.32
C HIS A 900 -15.26 -11.01 41.96
N TYR A 901 -14.15 -10.61 41.30
CA TYR A 901 -13.45 -9.37 41.52
C TYR A 901 -13.72 -8.38 40.38
N LEU A 902 -13.68 -7.07 40.68
CA LEU A 902 -13.82 -6.00 39.71
C LEU A 902 -12.67 -5.03 39.81
N LEU A 903 -11.93 -4.87 38.70
CA LEU A 903 -10.83 -3.92 38.57
C LEU A 903 -11.12 -2.88 37.48
N THR A 904 -11.23 -1.61 37.88
CA THR A 904 -11.43 -0.49 36.98
C THR A 904 -10.37 0.60 37.16
N GLY A 905 -10.43 1.65 36.35
CA GLY A 905 -9.53 2.81 36.47
C GLY A 905 -9.65 3.53 37.81
N SER A 906 -10.81 3.47 38.46
CA SER A 906 -11.11 4.11 39.76
C SER A 906 -10.60 3.30 40.97
N THR A 907 -10.23 2.02 40.81
CA THR A 907 -9.72 1.17 41.90
C THR A 907 -8.40 1.70 42.44
N LYS A 908 -8.31 1.94 43.74
CA LYS A 908 -7.09 2.42 44.41
C LYS A 908 -5.90 1.48 44.19
N LYS A 909 -4.70 2.02 44.09
CA LYS A 909 -3.49 1.25 43.76
C LYS A 909 -3.19 0.13 44.78
N GLU A 910 -3.39 0.38 46.06
CA GLU A 910 -3.16 -0.59 47.11
C GLU A 910 -4.17 -1.76 47.02
N ASP A 911 -5.43 -1.45 46.69
CA ASP A 911 -6.49 -2.46 46.58
C ASP A 911 -6.29 -3.34 45.35
N ARG A 912 -5.69 -2.80 44.24
CA ARG A 912 -5.34 -3.58 43.06
C ARG A 912 -4.41 -4.73 43.39
N ILE A 913 -3.33 -4.46 44.14
CA ILE A 913 -2.33 -5.48 44.50
C ILE A 913 -3.02 -6.56 45.36
N LYS A 914 -3.79 -6.15 46.38
CA LYS A 914 -4.52 -7.09 47.25
C LYS A 914 -5.50 -7.97 46.47
N MET A 915 -6.24 -7.41 45.50
CA MET A 915 -7.19 -8.18 44.69
C MET A 915 -6.46 -9.18 43.76
N VAL A 916 -5.33 -8.78 43.18
CA VAL A 916 -4.51 -9.66 42.33
C VAL A 916 -3.94 -10.81 43.16
N ASP A 917 -3.38 -10.53 44.33
CA ASP A 917 -2.80 -11.55 45.22
C ASP A 917 -3.91 -12.50 45.70
N ALA A 918 -5.05 -11.95 46.15
CA ALA A 918 -6.20 -12.75 46.56
C ALA A 918 -6.71 -13.68 45.45
N PHE A 919 -6.86 -13.17 44.21
CA PHE A 919 -7.32 -13.97 43.08
C PHE A 919 -6.34 -15.11 42.74
N GLN A 920 -5.03 -14.94 42.98
CA GLN A 920 -4.05 -16.01 42.79
C GLN A 920 -4.20 -17.14 43.80
N GLU A 921 -4.66 -16.83 45.01
CA GLU A 921 -4.67 -17.76 46.13
C GLU A 921 -6.03 -18.34 46.48
N ASP A 922 -7.14 -17.61 46.23
CA ASP A 922 -8.51 -18.02 46.57
C ASP A 922 -9.23 -18.74 45.41
N ASP A 923 -10.46 -19.25 45.65
CA ASP A 923 -11.27 -19.99 44.68
C ASP A 923 -12.23 -19.10 43.88
N THR A 924 -12.03 -17.79 43.85
CA THR A 924 -12.87 -16.88 43.07
C THR A 924 -12.72 -17.16 41.55
N PRO A 925 -13.84 -17.55 40.87
CA PRO A 925 -13.73 -18.02 39.50
C PRO A 925 -13.57 -16.91 38.46
N VAL A 926 -13.96 -15.66 38.76
CA VAL A 926 -14.00 -14.58 37.76
C VAL A 926 -13.34 -13.32 38.25
N PHE A 927 -12.47 -12.74 37.37
CA PHE A 927 -11.95 -11.40 37.56
C PHE A 927 -12.38 -10.50 36.39
N CYS A 928 -13.28 -9.58 36.64
CA CYS A 928 -13.77 -8.57 35.69
C CYS A 928 -12.80 -7.39 35.66
N ILE A 929 -12.22 -7.07 34.48
CA ILE A 929 -11.15 -6.09 34.37
C ILE A 929 -11.43 -5.14 33.20
N SER A 930 -11.34 -3.82 33.44
CA SER A 930 -11.40 -2.87 32.33
C SER A 930 -10.13 -2.95 31.49
N LEU A 931 -10.25 -2.96 30.16
CA LEU A 931 -9.11 -3.08 29.24
C LEU A 931 -8.00 -2.06 29.51
N LYS A 932 -8.35 -0.82 29.86
CA LYS A 932 -7.38 0.23 30.24
C LYS A 932 -6.66 -0.07 31.56
N ALA A 933 -7.34 -0.66 32.53
CA ALA A 933 -6.73 -1.05 33.81
C ALA A 933 -5.93 -2.35 33.70
N GLY A 934 -6.39 -3.29 32.87
CA GLY A 934 -5.72 -4.57 32.60
C GLY A 934 -4.44 -4.45 31.78
N GLY A 935 -4.25 -3.37 31.01
CA GLY A 935 -3.03 -3.11 30.25
C GLY A 935 -1.78 -2.84 31.09
N THR A 936 -1.85 -2.85 32.42
CA THR A 936 -0.76 -2.41 33.32
C THR A 936 -0.27 -3.51 34.26
N GLY A 937 0.82 -4.18 33.88
CA GLY A 937 1.76 -4.90 34.77
C GLY A 937 1.25 -5.98 35.74
N LEU A 938 -0.04 -6.35 35.65
CA LEU A 938 -0.62 -7.36 36.53
C LEU A 938 -0.08 -8.77 36.20
N ASN A 939 0.06 -9.62 37.23
CA ASN A 939 0.33 -11.05 37.05
C ASN A 939 -0.91 -11.85 37.42
N LEU A 940 -1.53 -12.52 36.45
CA LEU A 940 -2.81 -13.23 36.64
C LEU A 940 -2.72 -14.66 36.11
N THR A 941 -1.61 -15.34 36.40
CA THR A 941 -1.33 -16.71 35.91
C THR A 941 -2.20 -17.80 36.53
N ALA A 942 -3.00 -17.50 37.55
CA ALA A 942 -3.99 -18.44 38.08
C ALA A 942 -5.16 -18.66 37.12
N ALA A 943 -5.38 -17.72 36.17
CA ALA A 943 -6.43 -17.84 35.16
C ALA A 943 -5.90 -18.53 33.90
N ASP A 944 -6.69 -19.42 33.35
CA ASP A 944 -6.44 -20.17 32.11
C ASP A 944 -7.50 -19.89 31.03
N ILE A 945 -8.57 -19.16 31.36
CA ILE A 945 -9.56 -18.69 30.39
C ILE A 945 -9.55 -17.16 30.37
N VAL A 946 -9.49 -16.59 29.16
CA VAL A 946 -9.56 -15.14 28.91
C VAL A 946 -10.72 -14.87 27.99
N ILE A 947 -11.64 -14.01 28.39
CA ILE A 947 -12.79 -13.62 27.58
C ILE A 947 -12.69 -12.12 27.25
N HIS A 948 -12.58 -11.79 25.96
CA HIS A 948 -12.76 -10.43 25.46
C HIS A 948 -14.23 -10.23 25.09
N TYR A 949 -14.95 -9.50 25.94
CA TYR A 949 -16.39 -9.25 25.76
C TYR A 949 -16.68 -8.34 24.58
N ASP A 950 -15.83 -7.33 24.35
CA ASP A 950 -15.87 -6.39 23.24
C ASP A 950 -14.48 -6.15 22.66
N HIS A 951 -14.42 -5.73 21.39
CA HIS A 951 -13.16 -5.57 20.66
C HIS A 951 -12.67 -4.13 20.66
N TRP A 952 -11.37 -3.96 20.86
CA TRP A 952 -10.71 -2.66 20.77
C TRP A 952 -10.09 -2.46 19.40
N TRP A 953 -10.08 -1.22 18.90
CA TRP A 953 -9.43 -0.88 17.62
C TRP A 953 -7.95 -1.24 17.58
N ASN A 954 -7.25 -1.18 18.70
CA ASN A 954 -5.85 -1.52 18.84
C ASN A 954 -5.69 -2.95 19.39
N VAL A 955 -5.28 -3.87 18.54
CA VAL A 955 -5.03 -5.30 18.85
C VAL A 955 -3.95 -5.45 19.92
N ALA A 956 -2.93 -4.55 19.94
CA ALA A 956 -1.84 -4.64 20.92
C ALA A 956 -2.36 -4.55 22.36
N VAL A 957 -3.37 -3.71 22.63
CA VAL A 957 -3.97 -3.59 23.97
C VAL A 957 -4.71 -4.86 24.39
N GLN A 958 -5.39 -5.53 23.45
CA GLN A 958 -6.04 -6.82 23.71
C GLN A 958 -5.01 -7.92 24.00
N ASN A 959 -3.96 -7.99 23.18
CA ASN A 959 -2.87 -8.93 23.38
C ASN A 959 -2.17 -8.69 24.72
N GLN A 960 -1.94 -7.42 25.09
CA GLN A 960 -1.40 -7.07 26.41
C GLN A 960 -2.27 -7.56 27.57
N ALA A 961 -3.59 -7.49 27.43
CA ALA A 961 -4.52 -7.99 28.43
C ALA A 961 -4.47 -9.53 28.52
N THR A 962 -4.48 -10.24 27.39
CA THR A 962 -4.31 -11.69 27.31
C THR A 962 -2.98 -12.15 27.93
N ASP A 963 -1.90 -11.43 27.67
CA ASP A 963 -0.56 -11.74 28.19
C ASP A 963 -0.41 -11.62 29.72
N ARG A 964 -1.46 -11.18 30.42
CA ARG A 964 -1.52 -11.26 31.90
C ARG A 964 -1.73 -12.67 32.42
N ALA A 965 -2.43 -13.50 31.67
CA ALA A 965 -2.62 -14.92 31.93
C ALA A 965 -1.50 -15.77 31.29
N HIS A 966 -1.13 -15.48 30.04
CA HIS A 966 -0.17 -16.23 29.26
C HIS A 966 1.27 -15.67 29.42
N ARG A 967 1.93 -16.00 30.53
CA ARG A 967 3.30 -15.55 30.85
C ARG A 967 4.05 -16.57 31.70
N ILE A 968 5.34 -16.32 31.96
CA ILE A 968 6.18 -17.21 32.80
C ILE A 968 5.46 -17.47 34.14
N GLY A 969 5.25 -18.73 34.47
CA GLY A 969 4.53 -19.21 35.67
C GLY A 969 3.17 -19.80 35.34
N GLN A 970 2.66 -19.68 34.11
CA GLN A 970 1.44 -20.38 33.67
C GLN A 970 1.72 -21.87 33.49
N LYS A 971 0.82 -22.72 34.03
CA LYS A 971 0.93 -24.19 33.99
C LYS A 971 -0.10 -24.83 33.05
N ASN A 972 -1.19 -24.12 32.77
CA ASN A 972 -2.30 -24.60 31.94
C ASN A 972 -2.28 -23.98 30.54
N VAL A 973 -2.87 -24.66 29.56
CA VAL A 973 -3.18 -24.05 28.26
C VAL A 973 -4.11 -22.87 28.46
N VAL A 974 -3.79 -21.72 27.90
CA VAL A 974 -4.63 -20.52 28.00
C VAL A 974 -5.56 -20.44 26.81
N THR A 975 -6.87 -20.52 27.06
CA THR A 975 -7.89 -20.36 26.04
C THR A 975 -8.45 -18.94 26.04
N VAL A 976 -8.38 -18.30 24.87
CA VAL A 976 -8.83 -16.91 24.67
C VAL A 976 -10.08 -16.89 23.81
N TYR A 977 -11.19 -16.49 24.39
CA TYR A 977 -12.45 -16.31 23.68
C TYR A 977 -12.68 -14.87 23.29
N LYS A 978 -12.98 -14.63 22.01
CA LYS A 978 -13.34 -13.33 21.45
C LYS A 978 -14.84 -13.35 21.11
N LEU A 979 -15.67 -12.60 21.84
CA LEU A 979 -17.11 -12.59 21.61
C LEU A 979 -17.49 -11.55 20.55
N VAL A 980 -18.17 -11.97 19.51
CA VAL A 980 -18.54 -11.15 18.35
C VAL A 980 -20.02 -11.28 18.06
N MET A 981 -20.67 -10.18 17.72
CA MET A 981 -22.04 -10.23 17.21
C MET A 981 -22.02 -10.40 15.70
N LYS A 982 -22.79 -11.38 15.20
CA LYS A 982 -22.91 -11.72 13.78
C LYS A 982 -23.44 -10.52 12.96
N ASP A 983 -22.93 -10.33 11.76
CA ASP A 983 -23.35 -9.31 10.79
C ASP A 983 -23.28 -7.87 11.33
N THR A 984 -22.29 -7.58 12.20
CA THR A 984 -22.13 -6.27 12.85
C THR A 984 -20.78 -5.62 12.60
N ILE A 985 -20.65 -4.38 13.09
CA ILE A 985 -19.40 -3.64 13.10
C ILE A 985 -18.25 -4.40 13.82
N GLU A 986 -18.57 -5.26 14.81
CA GLU A 986 -17.53 -6.00 15.54
C GLU A 986 -16.80 -7.01 14.65
N GLU A 987 -17.56 -7.76 13.84
CA GLU A 987 -17.00 -8.71 12.87
C GLU A 987 -16.11 -8.00 11.84
N ARG A 988 -16.55 -6.85 11.34
CA ARG A 988 -15.78 -6.05 10.38
C ARG A 988 -14.53 -5.42 10.99
N ILE A 989 -14.58 -5.02 12.27
CA ILE A 989 -13.40 -4.55 13.01
C ILE A 989 -12.37 -5.67 13.09
N ILE A 990 -12.77 -6.92 13.38
CA ILE A 990 -11.84 -8.06 13.42
C ILE A 990 -11.22 -8.31 12.06
N ASN A 991 -12.01 -8.30 10.99
CA ASN A 991 -11.49 -8.46 9.63
C ASN A 991 -10.48 -7.37 9.26
N LEU A 992 -10.77 -6.11 9.61
CA LEU A 992 -9.84 -4.99 9.44
C LEU A 992 -8.56 -5.17 10.27
N GLN A 993 -8.69 -5.66 11.50
CA GLN A 993 -7.56 -5.96 12.38
C GLN A 993 -6.67 -7.07 11.81
N ASN A 994 -7.26 -8.15 11.28
CA ASN A 994 -6.53 -9.26 10.68
C ASN A 994 -5.76 -8.82 9.44
N ARG A 995 -6.38 -8.06 8.54
CA ARG A 995 -5.69 -7.44 7.39
C ARG A 995 -4.50 -6.57 7.84
N LYS A 996 -4.68 -5.75 8.88
CA LYS A 996 -3.61 -4.91 9.43
C LYS A 996 -2.50 -5.72 10.12
N LYS A 997 -2.85 -6.82 10.77
CA LYS A 997 -1.88 -7.73 11.40
C LYS A 997 -1.03 -8.43 10.34
N GLU A 998 -1.63 -8.95 9.28
CA GLU A 998 -0.93 -9.57 8.15
C GLU A 998 0.06 -8.58 7.51
N LEU A 999 -0.37 -7.33 7.31
CA LEU A 999 0.49 -6.24 6.84
C LEU A 999 1.63 -5.92 7.84
N ALA A 1000 1.38 -5.88 9.13
CA ALA A 1000 2.39 -5.61 10.15
C ALA A 1000 3.37 -6.78 10.34
N ASP A 1001 2.90 -8.02 10.25
CA ASP A 1001 3.74 -9.22 10.32
C ASP A 1001 4.62 -9.34 9.05
N GLN A 1002 4.11 -8.93 7.90
CA GLN A 1002 4.88 -8.78 6.68
C GLN A 1002 5.98 -7.71 6.81
N LEU A 1003 5.74 -6.62 7.55
CA LEU A 1003 6.68 -5.52 7.77
C LEU A 1003 7.85 -5.83 8.69
N LEU A 1004 7.60 -6.64 9.68
CA LEU A 1004 8.66 -7.12 10.57
C LEU A 1004 9.43 -8.30 9.96
N ASN A 1005 8.85 -8.91 8.89
CA ASN A 1005 9.43 -10.01 8.13
C ASN A 1005 9.61 -9.70 6.63
N SER A 1006 9.03 -8.68 6.06
CA SER A 1006 9.15 -8.03 4.74
C SER A 1006 7.88 -7.24 4.39
N ASP A 1007 8.09 -6.03 3.91
CA ASP A 1007 7.22 -5.20 3.06
C ASP A 1007 5.82 -4.77 3.50
N ALA A 1008 5.65 -3.46 3.54
CA ALA A 1008 4.47 -2.59 3.51
C ALA A 1008 3.86 -2.14 4.84
N LEU A 1009 4.04 -0.83 5.15
CA LEU A 1009 3.26 -0.07 6.13
C LEU A 1009 2.54 1.09 5.45
N SER A 1010 1.24 1.00 5.42
CA SER A 1010 0.40 2.19 5.43
C SER A 1010 -0.78 1.98 6.37
N THR A 1011 -0.88 2.76 7.45
CA THR A 1011 -2.15 2.92 8.14
C THR A 1011 -2.86 4.12 7.57
N PRO A 1012 -3.88 3.95 6.73
CA PRO A 1012 -4.73 5.04 6.31
C PRO A 1012 -5.51 5.54 7.53
N LYS A 1013 -5.67 6.83 7.64
CA LYS A 1013 -6.86 7.39 8.30
C LYS A 1013 -8.03 6.71 7.63
N LEU A 1014 -8.95 6.10 8.41
CA LEU A 1014 -10.17 5.49 7.86
C LEU A 1014 -10.73 6.42 6.79
N SER A 1015 -10.72 5.99 5.55
CA SER A 1015 -11.29 6.72 4.42
C SER A 1015 -12.81 6.68 4.50
N LYS A 1016 -13.48 7.46 3.67
CA LYS A 1016 -14.96 7.42 3.58
C LYS A 1016 -15.43 6.02 3.17
N GLU A 1017 -14.71 5.38 2.26
CA GLU A 1017 -14.96 4.02 1.77
C GLU A 1017 -14.80 2.99 2.90
N GLU A 1018 -13.70 3.05 3.66
CA GLU A 1018 -13.49 2.16 4.81
C GLU A 1018 -14.55 2.34 5.91
N LEU A 1019 -15.01 3.58 6.14
CA LEU A 1019 -16.12 3.85 7.06
C LEU A 1019 -17.43 3.24 6.55
N LEU A 1020 -17.69 3.28 5.26
CA LEU A 1020 -18.86 2.65 4.66
C LEU A 1020 -18.74 1.12 4.67
N GLU A 1021 -17.56 0.56 4.42
CA GLU A 1021 -17.29 -0.88 4.55
C GLU A 1021 -17.52 -1.38 5.99
N LEU A 1022 -17.14 -0.59 7.00
CA LEU A 1022 -17.43 -0.90 8.41
C LEU A 1022 -18.93 -0.87 8.75
N LEU A 1023 -19.74 -0.17 7.98
CA LEU A 1023 -21.19 -0.07 8.18
C LEU A 1023 -21.96 -1.10 7.33
N GLY A 1024 -21.40 -1.64 6.28
CA GLY A 1024 -21.91 -2.73 5.44
C GLY A 1024 -22.84 -2.28 4.35
#